data_5ef26bb7263c4aa8d32e8542efbcf171
#
_entry.id   5ef26bb7263c4aa8d32e8542efbcf171
#
_cell.length_a   1.000
_cell.length_b   1.000
_cell.length_c   1.000
_cell.angle_alpha   90.00
_cell.angle_beta   90.00
_cell.angle_gamma   90.00
#
_symmetry.space_group_name_H-M   'P 1'
#
loop_
_entity.id
_entity.type
_entity.pdbx_description
1 polymer ?
#
loop_
_entity_poly.entity_id
_entity_poly.type
_entity_poly.pdbx_seq_one_letter_code
_entity_poly.pdbx_strand_id
1 'polypeptide(L)'
;MATANNTSPSTLANWKRSLIRILWLVFGGGFVALIIFFLLVYNGVIGYMPPIEELRNPQDKFASVIYASDGVELGRYFRNSGNRVYADLDEISDNVVNALIATEDARFLDHSGIDMRALTRAVVKTIILRQKNAGGGSTITQQLAKQLYTPPSDGIFSRAMQKPIEWMIAVKLERFYSKDEILKMYLNQFDFLYNAVGIKSAAKVYFNKDPRDLTIEEAATLVGMVKNPSYYNPVRKPERTRDRRNVVLEQMYKADMLTRQQLDSLQALPLVLDFHRVDHKEGLAPYFREELRRYLTAHKPVRSDYMEWEGQKFVDDSIAWANDPLYGWIEKNPKPDGTHWDIYSDGLRIYTTIDSRMQTYAEEAVAQHMRHLQSQFNREKRGSSAAPYSSNTAELSPDLRRRLIANAIRQSERHRVARVAGLSESEIEQQFNTPTEMVVFSYNGPVDTVMTPRDSILYTKSFLRCGFMSMDPTTGFVKAYVGGPDFRFFQYDMVSTGRRQIGSTIKPFLYTYAMESDFTPCDQLLNSQPTFYDESGRPWSPRNSGKARIGEMVDLRWALTNSNNWISARLMAQLNPAELVKRMHSYGITNQLPPVISLCLGPCEVSVKEMVTAYSAFANYGMRSNPVFVTAICDSNGNIISEFGPVQTEVITEKGYYRILSILLNVVDSGTGNRLRRAPYNITAQMGGKTGTTNYNSDGWFMGFTPDLVSGVWVGGEERYIHFNSMAEGQGASMALPIYGLYISKVYADRRLNYSQSKTFTFPAGLNLCESDLGGLPPEADTSEESVEGVFD
;
A
#
# COMPACT_ATOMS: atom_id res chain seq x y z
N MET A 1 8.04 53.57 -89.38
CA MET A 1 6.58 53.33 -89.26
C MET A 1 6.42 52.59 -87.91
N ALA A 2 6.01 53.36 -86.95
CA ALA A 2 5.74 52.80 -85.59
C ALA A 2 4.21 52.68 -85.49
N THR A 3 3.68 51.46 -85.30
CA THR A 3 2.26 51.23 -85.06
C THR A 3 2.06 51.32 -83.54
N ALA A 4 1.44 52.42 -83.11
CA ALA A 4 0.94 52.61 -81.83
C ALA A 4 -0.29 51.72 -81.54
N ASN A 5 -0.22 50.75 -80.62
CA ASN A 5 -1.39 49.99 -80.12
C ASN A 5 -2.22 50.88 -79.17
N ASN A 6 -3.30 51.45 -79.71
CA ASN A 6 -4.32 52.18 -78.96
C ASN A 6 -5.22 51.16 -78.25
N THR A 7 -4.97 50.85 -77.00
CA THR A 7 -5.94 50.13 -76.12
C THR A 7 -6.90 51.18 -75.63
N SER A 8 -8.15 51.10 -76.05
CA SER A 8 -9.25 52.01 -75.63
C SER A 8 -9.51 51.95 -74.06
N PRO A 9 -9.83 53.08 -73.42
CA PRO A 9 -10.10 53.15 -71.96
C PRO A 9 -11.26 52.26 -71.49
N SER A 10 -12.14 51.85 -72.40
CA SER A 10 -13.29 50.99 -72.12
C SER A 10 -12.90 49.53 -71.81
N THR A 11 -11.85 49.01 -72.38
CA THR A 11 -11.37 47.64 -72.18
C THR A 11 -10.67 47.48 -70.86
N LEU A 12 -9.92 48.47 -70.36
CA LEU A 12 -9.29 48.48 -69.03
C LEU A 12 -10.34 48.58 -67.92
N ALA A 13 -11.42 49.34 -68.08
CA ALA A 13 -12.49 49.43 -67.10
C ALA A 13 -13.31 48.12 -66.95
N ASN A 14 -13.57 47.46 -68.13
CA ASN A 14 -14.24 46.15 -68.14
C ASN A 14 -13.39 45.03 -67.57
N TRP A 15 -12.08 45.01 -67.78
CA TRP A 15 -11.16 44.05 -67.25
C TRP A 15 -11.07 44.21 -65.71
N LYS A 16 -10.97 45.40 -65.14
CA LYS A 16 -11.03 45.69 -63.73
C LYS A 16 -12.33 45.23 -63.11
N ARG A 17 -13.50 45.47 -63.72
CA ARG A 17 -14.80 45.01 -63.24
C ARG A 17 -14.90 43.46 -63.23
N SER A 18 -14.40 42.80 -64.25
CA SER A 18 -14.35 41.34 -64.39
C SER A 18 -13.41 40.74 -63.30
N LEU A 19 -12.26 41.37 -63.11
CA LEU A 19 -11.31 40.94 -62.05
C LEU A 19 -11.92 41.09 -60.69
N ILE A 20 -12.63 42.17 -60.37
CA ILE A 20 -13.33 42.36 -59.11
C ILE A 20 -14.46 41.33 -58.94
N ARG A 21 -15.22 41.00 -60.00
CA ARG A 21 -16.25 39.95 -59.92
C ARG A 21 -15.64 38.56 -59.70
N ILE A 22 -14.55 38.23 -60.37
CA ILE A 22 -13.81 36.95 -60.14
C ILE A 22 -13.29 36.90 -58.68
N LEU A 23 -12.72 38.02 -58.24
CA LEU A 23 -12.26 38.09 -56.79
C LEU A 23 -13.41 37.87 -55.81
N TRP A 24 -14.58 38.49 -56.06
CA TRP A 24 -15.75 38.27 -55.20
C TRP A 24 -16.32 36.84 -55.32
N LEU A 25 -16.30 36.20 -56.50
CA LEU A 25 -16.71 34.82 -56.69
C LEU A 25 -15.74 33.85 -56.01
N VAL A 26 -14.44 34.08 -56.12
CA VAL A 26 -13.41 33.29 -55.40
C VAL A 26 -13.55 33.48 -53.89
N PHE A 27 -13.74 34.70 -53.42
CA PHE A 27 -13.97 34.98 -52.01
C PHE A 27 -15.26 34.34 -51.47
N GLY A 28 -16.37 34.51 -52.18
CA GLY A 28 -17.67 33.90 -51.80
C GLY A 28 -17.64 32.38 -51.92
N GLY A 29 -17.04 31.82 -52.96
CA GLY A 29 -16.86 30.39 -53.13
C GLY A 29 -15.95 29.80 -52.02
N GLY A 30 -14.86 30.48 -51.71
CA GLY A 30 -13.99 30.10 -50.59
C GLY A 30 -14.68 30.16 -49.22
N PHE A 31 -15.53 31.18 -49.00
CA PHE A 31 -16.31 31.28 -47.77
C PHE A 31 -17.38 30.19 -47.65
N VAL A 32 -18.07 29.85 -48.72
CA VAL A 32 -19.02 28.71 -48.76
C VAL A 32 -18.29 27.39 -48.54
N ALA A 33 -17.14 27.18 -49.17
CA ALA A 33 -16.32 25.98 -48.98
C ALA A 33 -15.85 25.87 -47.52
N LEU A 34 -15.48 26.98 -46.88
CA LEU A 34 -15.12 27.02 -45.48
C LEU A 34 -16.29 26.63 -44.54
N ILE A 35 -17.51 27.13 -44.84
CA ILE A 35 -18.71 26.73 -44.10
C ILE A 35 -18.98 25.23 -44.25
N ILE A 36 -18.94 24.71 -45.46
CA ILE A 36 -19.13 23.27 -45.70
C ILE A 36 -18.06 22.46 -44.96
N PHE A 37 -16.81 22.88 -45.02
CA PHE A 37 -15.72 22.23 -44.27
C PHE A 37 -16.01 22.15 -42.78
N PHE A 38 -16.42 23.23 -42.13
CA PHE A 38 -16.75 23.23 -40.71
C PHE A 38 -18.01 22.39 -40.40
N LEU A 39 -19.00 22.34 -41.29
CA LEU A 39 -20.15 21.47 -41.14
C LEU A 39 -19.76 19.99 -41.23
N LEU A 40 -18.84 19.63 -42.12
CA LEU A 40 -18.31 18.26 -42.22
C LEU A 40 -17.52 17.86 -40.97
N VAL A 41 -16.72 18.78 -40.40
CA VAL A 41 -16.03 18.57 -39.11
C VAL A 41 -17.04 18.44 -37.98
N TYR A 42 -18.06 19.31 -37.91
CA TYR A 42 -19.09 19.28 -36.87
C TYR A 42 -19.87 17.96 -36.83
N ASN A 43 -20.13 17.36 -37.99
CA ASN A 43 -20.84 16.08 -38.12
C ASN A 43 -19.89 14.87 -38.10
N GLY A 44 -18.60 15.05 -37.80
CA GLY A 44 -17.64 13.95 -37.67
C GLY A 44 -17.27 13.25 -38.96
N VAL A 45 -17.58 13.85 -40.12
CA VAL A 45 -17.18 13.32 -41.45
C VAL A 45 -15.69 13.53 -41.67
N ILE A 46 -15.15 14.63 -41.16
CA ILE A 46 -13.73 14.96 -41.18
C ILE A 46 -13.19 14.94 -39.75
N GLY A 47 -12.45 13.87 -39.41
CA GLY A 47 -11.84 13.65 -38.11
C GLY A 47 -12.80 13.09 -37.06
N TYR A 48 -12.25 12.74 -35.89
CA TYR A 48 -13.06 12.23 -34.76
C TYR A 48 -13.76 13.39 -34.06
N MET A 49 -15.09 13.32 -34.00
CA MET A 49 -15.93 14.21 -33.20
C MET A 49 -16.63 13.40 -32.12
N PRO A 50 -16.30 13.57 -30.82
CA PRO A 50 -16.91 12.82 -29.74
C PRO A 50 -18.43 13.02 -29.72
N PRO A 51 -19.20 11.94 -29.45
CA PRO A 51 -20.65 12.04 -29.27
C PRO A 51 -21.01 12.88 -28.05
N ILE A 52 -22.25 13.34 -27.98
CA ILE A 52 -22.68 14.24 -26.88
C ILE A 52 -22.59 13.55 -25.52
N GLU A 53 -22.84 12.24 -25.47
CA GLU A 53 -22.74 11.42 -24.26
C GLU A 53 -21.30 11.38 -23.72
N GLU A 54 -20.31 11.24 -24.59
CA GLU A 54 -18.89 11.28 -24.22
C GLU A 54 -18.43 12.69 -23.81
N LEU A 55 -18.96 13.73 -24.47
CA LEU A 55 -18.70 15.12 -24.06
C LEU A 55 -19.36 15.49 -22.73
N ARG A 56 -20.51 14.89 -22.39
CA ARG A 56 -21.22 15.10 -21.11
C ARG A 56 -20.62 14.33 -19.95
N ASN A 57 -19.92 13.25 -20.24
CA ASN A 57 -19.24 12.46 -19.23
C ASN A 57 -17.88 12.01 -19.77
N PRO A 58 -16.88 12.91 -19.82
CA PRO A 58 -15.53 12.52 -20.21
C PRO A 58 -15.09 11.42 -19.25
N GLN A 59 -14.73 10.25 -19.80
CA GLN A 59 -14.24 9.13 -18.99
C GLN A 59 -12.87 9.51 -18.44
N ASP A 60 -12.86 10.18 -17.31
CA ASP A 60 -11.66 10.52 -16.59
C ASP A 60 -11.15 9.30 -15.86
N LYS A 61 -9.94 8.86 -16.22
CA LYS A 61 -9.24 7.77 -15.52
C LYS A 61 -8.53 8.33 -14.32
N PHE A 62 -9.10 8.11 -13.14
CA PHE A 62 -8.53 8.55 -11.88
C PHE A 62 -7.90 7.40 -11.11
N ALA A 63 -6.76 7.65 -10.49
CA ALA A 63 -6.17 6.73 -9.52
C ALA A 63 -7.10 6.55 -8.33
N SER A 64 -7.22 5.32 -7.83
CA SER A 64 -7.91 5.11 -6.56
C SER A 64 -7.01 5.47 -5.39
N VAL A 65 -7.58 6.14 -4.40
CA VAL A 65 -6.86 6.62 -3.21
C VAL A 65 -7.18 5.77 -2.00
N ILE A 66 -6.15 5.43 -1.24
CA ILE A 66 -6.24 4.62 -0.03
C ILE A 66 -6.01 5.55 1.16
N TYR A 67 -7.00 5.63 2.06
CA TYR A 67 -6.95 6.46 3.26
C TYR A 67 -6.78 5.60 4.52
N ALA A 68 -5.97 6.09 5.45
CA ALA A 68 -5.91 5.61 6.81
C ALA A 68 -7.19 6.01 7.57
N SER A 69 -7.43 5.39 8.74
CA SER A 69 -8.59 5.66 9.59
C SER A 69 -8.62 7.09 10.14
N ASP A 70 -7.48 7.76 10.18
CA ASP A 70 -7.31 9.17 10.59
C ASP A 70 -7.33 10.15 9.39
N GLY A 71 -7.71 9.67 8.19
CA GLY A 71 -7.88 10.47 6.98
C GLY A 71 -6.58 10.74 6.19
N VAL A 72 -5.43 10.28 6.68
CA VAL A 72 -4.15 10.44 5.98
C VAL A 72 -4.11 9.51 4.77
N GLU A 73 -3.63 10.02 3.63
CA GLU A 73 -3.42 9.22 2.43
C GLU A 73 -2.27 8.22 2.64
N LEU A 74 -2.54 6.92 2.54
CA LEU A 74 -1.53 5.86 2.58
C LEU A 74 -0.84 5.67 1.23
N GLY A 75 -1.56 5.87 0.13
CA GLY A 75 -1.08 5.72 -1.23
C GLY A 75 -2.19 5.58 -2.25
N ARG A 76 -1.81 5.19 -3.47
CA ARG A 76 -2.71 5.17 -4.64
C ARG A 76 -2.51 3.94 -5.49
N TYR A 77 -3.59 3.50 -6.15
CA TYR A 77 -3.51 2.52 -7.23
C TYR A 77 -3.64 3.22 -8.57
N PHE A 78 -2.63 3.07 -9.45
CA PHE A 78 -2.61 3.64 -10.79
C PHE A 78 -1.77 2.78 -11.75
N ARG A 79 -2.05 2.86 -13.05
CA ARG A 79 -1.21 2.25 -14.10
C ARG A 79 -0.18 3.26 -14.62
N ASN A 80 0.88 2.80 -15.28
CA ASN A 80 2.13 3.48 -15.71
C ASN A 80 2.08 4.96 -16.18
N SER A 81 0.92 5.56 -16.41
CA SER A 81 0.75 6.97 -16.79
C SER A 81 -0.44 7.64 -16.10
N GLY A 82 -1.00 7.05 -15.05
CA GLY A 82 -2.31 7.41 -14.54
C GLY A 82 -2.39 7.76 -13.05
N ASN A 83 -1.32 8.30 -12.44
CA ASN A 83 -1.43 8.83 -11.07
C ASN A 83 -2.22 10.16 -11.06
N ARG A 84 -3.45 10.10 -11.59
CA ARG A 84 -4.37 11.23 -11.60
C ARG A 84 -5.30 11.14 -10.40
N VAL A 85 -5.21 12.12 -9.53
CA VAL A 85 -6.12 12.28 -8.40
C VAL A 85 -6.94 13.53 -8.65
N TYR A 86 -8.24 13.35 -8.54
CA TYR A 86 -9.19 14.44 -8.71
C TYR A 86 -9.05 15.46 -7.58
N ALA A 87 -9.07 16.74 -7.95
CA ALA A 87 -9.20 17.85 -7.04
C ALA A 87 -10.40 18.70 -7.47
N ASP A 88 -11.30 19.00 -6.54
CA ASP A 88 -12.32 20.02 -6.76
C ASP A 88 -11.68 21.42 -6.80
N LEU A 89 -12.35 22.39 -7.44
CA LEU A 89 -11.74 23.70 -7.64
C LEU A 89 -11.47 24.42 -6.30
N ASP A 90 -12.28 24.16 -5.30
CA ASP A 90 -12.12 24.68 -3.93
C ASP A 90 -10.97 24.03 -3.15
N GLU A 91 -10.47 22.86 -3.63
CA GLU A 91 -9.24 22.22 -3.14
C GLU A 91 -7.97 22.78 -3.82
N ILE A 92 -8.10 23.64 -4.83
CA ILE A 92 -6.98 24.19 -5.60
C ILE A 92 -6.76 25.65 -5.19
N SER A 93 -5.50 26.02 -4.92
CA SER A 93 -5.15 27.39 -4.59
C SER A 93 -5.53 28.36 -5.72
N ASP A 94 -6.14 29.50 -5.37
CA ASP A 94 -6.39 30.60 -6.31
C ASP A 94 -5.13 31.05 -7.04
N ASN A 95 -3.96 30.89 -6.42
CA ASN A 95 -2.68 31.18 -7.05
C ASN A 95 -2.47 30.39 -8.34
N VAL A 96 -2.90 29.11 -8.37
CA VAL A 96 -2.78 28.24 -9.56
C VAL A 96 -3.72 28.68 -10.65
N VAL A 97 -4.97 28.95 -10.29
CA VAL A 97 -6.02 29.40 -11.23
C VAL A 97 -5.64 30.73 -11.86
N ASN A 98 -5.22 31.69 -11.05
CA ASN A 98 -4.79 33.01 -11.48
C ASN A 98 -3.54 32.95 -12.38
N ALA A 99 -2.52 32.17 -12.00
CA ALA A 99 -1.33 31.97 -12.80
C ALA A 99 -1.66 31.33 -14.18
N LEU A 100 -2.56 30.34 -14.21
CA LEU A 100 -2.98 29.66 -15.42
C LEU A 100 -3.73 30.62 -16.36
N ILE A 101 -4.74 31.33 -15.88
CA ILE A 101 -5.51 32.29 -16.67
C ILE A 101 -4.60 33.40 -17.20
N ALA A 102 -3.79 34.02 -16.35
CA ALA A 102 -2.88 35.10 -16.74
C ALA A 102 -1.87 34.68 -17.83
N THR A 103 -1.44 33.41 -17.82
CA THR A 103 -0.36 32.94 -18.69
C THR A 103 -0.87 32.32 -19.98
N GLU A 104 -1.88 31.47 -19.91
CA GLU A 104 -2.34 30.67 -21.05
C GLU A 104 -3.53 31.35 -21.78
N ASP A 105 -4.41 32.05 -21.05
CA ASP A 105 -5.65 32.61 -21.63
C ASP A 105 -6.19 33.78 -20.82
N ALA A 106 -5.50 34.92 -20.88
CA ALA A 106 -5.84 36.11 -20.08
C ALA A 106 -7.29 36.66 -20.27
N ARG A 107 -8.02 36.21 -21.27
CA ARG A 107 -9.42 36.55 -21.54
C ARG A 107 -10.34 35.32 -21.50
N PHE A 108 -9.96 34.33 -20.72
CA PHE A 108 -10.70 33.07 -20.60
C PHE A 108 -12.18 33.27 -20.30
N LEU A 109 -12.49 34.24 -19.46
CA LEU A 109 -13.88 34.56 -19.06
C LEU A 109 -14.69 35.30 -20.13
N ASP A 110 -14.02 35.87 -21.16
CA ASP A 110 -14.66 36.78 -22.14
C ASP A 110 -15.07 36.09 -23.45
N HIS A 111 -14.71 34.81 -23.65
CA HIS A 111 -14.99 34.10 -24.91
C HIS A 111 -15.62 32.73 -24.68
N SER A 112 -16.20 32.14 -25.71
CA SER A 112 -16.85 30.80 -25.67
C SER A 112 -16.03 29.76 -26.46
N GLY A 113 -14.85 29.40 -25.95
CA GLY A 113 -13.97 28.37 -26.52
C GLY A 113 -12.96 28.86 -27.56
N ILE A 114 -13.23 29.94 -28.27
CA ILE A 114 -12.34 30.55 -29.25
C ILE A 114 -12.18 32.04 -28.99
N ASP A 115 -10.95 32.50 -28.73
CA ASP A 115 -10.62 33.90 -28.65
C ASP A 115 -10.30 34.49 -30.05
N MET A 116 -11.31 35.07 -30.70
CA MET A 116 -11.15 35.62 -32.04
C MET A 116 -10.14 36.78 -32.11
N ARG A 117 -9.99 37.58 -31.03
CA ARG A 117 -9.02 38.68 -31.00
C ARG A 117 -7.58 38.13 -30.87
N ALA A 118 -7.36 37.10 -30.04
CA ALA A 118 -6.06 36.45 -29.97
C ALA A 118 -5.69 35.74 -31.27
N LEU A 119 -6.65 35.04 -31.87
CA LEU A 119 -6.46 34.37 -33.15
C LEU A 119 -6.09 35.36 -34.26
N THR A 120 -6.83 36.48 -34.42
CA THR A 120 -6.52 37.53 -35.40
C THR A 120 -5.14 38.12 -35.16
N ARG A 121 -4.80 38.44 -33.90
CA ARG A 121 -3.48 38.94 -33.52
C ARG A 121 -2.37 37.94 -33.89
N ALA A 122 -2.57 36.65 -33.61
CA ALA A 122 -1.59 35.61 -33.93
C ALA A 122 -1.38 35.45 -35.45
N VAL A 123 -2.47 35.45 -36.24
CA VAL A 123 -2.43 35.41 -37.71
C VAL A 123 -1.68 36.61 -38.28
N VAL A 124 -2.03 37.83 -37.84
CA VAL A 124 -1.38 39.07 -38.30
C VAL A 124 0.12 39.07 -37.97
N LYS A 125 0.49 38.77 -36.73
CA LYS A 125 1.89 38.78 -36.31
C LYS A 125 2.71 37.68 -36.98
N THR A 126 2.18 36.47 -37.13
CA THR A 126 2.92 35.32 -37.66
C THR A 126 2.99 35.36 -39.19
N ILE A 127 1.88 35.63 -39.90
CA ILE A 127 1.80 35.56 -41.37
C ILE A 127 2.25 36.88 -41.99
N ILE A 128 1.76 38.02 -41.52
CA ILE A 128 2.01 39.33 -42.10
C ILE A 128 3.35 39.91 -41.64
N LEU A 129 3.62 39.88 -40.28
CA LEU A 129 4.82 40.46 -39.72
C LEU A 129 5.97 39.47 -39.58
N ARG A 130 5.78 38.19 -39.92
CA ARG A 130 6.79 37.10 -39.87
C ARG A 130 7.53 36.98 -38.54
N GLN A 131 6.91 37.40 -37.43
CA GLN A 131 7.47 37.31 -36.09
C GLN A 131 7.32 35.89 -35.56
N LYS A 132 8.46 35.17 -35.33
CA LYS A 132 8.46 33.79 -34.82
C LYS A 132 7.95 33.63 -33.35
N ASN A 133 7.83 34.71 -32.61
CA ASN A 133 7.43 34.71 -31.20
C ASN A 133 6.10 35.48 -30.94
N ALA A 134 5.12 35.30 -31.76
CA ALA A 134 3.87 36.08 -31.74
C ALA A 134 2.88 35.79 -30.58
N GLY A 135 3.22 34.95 -29.63
CA GLY A 135 2.30 34.47 -28.57
C GLY A 135 1.31 33.41 -29.07
N GLY A 136 0.88 32.52 -28.23
CA GLY A 136 -0.11 31.48 -28.53
C GLY A 136 -1.50 32.07 -28.79
N GLY A 137 -2.22 31.54 -29.78
CA GLY A 137 -3.64 31.87 -30.05
C GLY A 137 -4.61 30.78 -29.64
N SER A 138 -4.15 29.77 -28.88
CA SER A 138 -5.00 28.68 -28.36
C SER A 138 -5.52 29.03 -26.96
N THR A 139 -6.81 28.75 -26.73
CA THR A 139 -7.46 28.96 -25.43
C THR A 139 -7.26 27.73 -24.50
N ILE A 140 -7.50 27.87 -23.20
CA ILE A 140 -7.51 26.77 -22.23
C ILE A 140 -8.46 25.67 -22.68
N THR A 141 -9.66 26.02 -23.14
CA THR A 141 -10.67 25.05 -23.63
C THR A 141 -10.19 24.29 -24.87
N GLN A 142 -9.46 24.91 -25.78
CA GLN A 142 -8.85 24.24 -26.94
C GLN A 142 -7.72 23.28 -26.50
N GLN A 143 -6.93 23.67 -25.52
CA GLN A 143 -5.90 22.80 -24.95
C GLN A 143 -6.52 21.59 -24.26
N LEU A 144 -7.62 21.78 -23.50
CA LEU A 144 -8.39 20.69 -22.90
C LEU A 144 -8.98 19.75 -23.96
N ALA A 145 -9.61 20.29 -25.02
CA ALA A 145 -10.13 19.52 -26.14
C ALA A 145 -9.05 18.64 -26.80
N LYS A 146 -7.86 19.19 -26.95
CA LYS A 146 -6.70 18.45 -27.45
C LYS A 146 -6.28 17.32 -26.52
N GLN A 147 -6.23 17.56 -25.21
CA GLN A 147 -5.81 16.55 -24.22
C GLN A 147 -6.80 15.38 -24.14
N LEU A 148 -8.09 15.66 -24.20
CA LEU A 148 -9.14 14.64 -24.05
C LEU A 148 -9.37 13.82 -25.34
N TYR A 149 -9.38 14.47 -26.51
CA TYR A 149 -9.97 13.88 -27.72
C TYR A 149 -9.05 13.84 -28.93
N THR A 150 -7.84 14.39 -28.84
CA THR A 150 -6.98 14.47 -30.04
C THR A 150 -5.78 13.51 -29.90
N PRO A 151 -5.69 12.45 -30.71
CA PRO A 151 -4.54 11.55 -30.70
C PRO A 151 -3.26 12.26 -31.14
N PRO A 152 -2.07 11.76 -30.73
CA PRO A 152 -0.80 12.27 -31.24
C PRO A 152 -0.76 12.24 -32.78
N SER A 153 -0.28 13.30 -33.39
CA SER A 153 -0.22 13.41 -34.86
C SER A 153 1.20 13.34 -35.39
N ASP A 154 1.39 12.54 -36.44
CA ASP A 154 2.66 12.39 -37.14
C ASP A 154 2.61 13.27 -38.45
N GLY A 155 3.02 14.54 -38.33
CA GLY A 155 3.21 15.41 -39.49
C GLY A 155 2.52 16.77 -39.43
N ILE A 156 3.00 17.70 -40.28
CA ILE A 156 2.52 19.11 -40.32
C ILE A 156 1.09 19.20 -40.85
N PHE A 157 0.72 18.40 -41.85
CA PHE A 157 -0.60 18.40 -42.45
C PHE A 157 -1.67 17.86 -41.51
N SER A 158 -1.36 16.78 -40.81
CA SER A 158 -2.22 16.20 -39.79
C SER A 158 -2.50 17.22 -38.66
N ARG A 159 -1.49 17.94 -38.18
CA ARG A 159 -1.65 19.01 -37.17
C ARG A 159 -2.52 20.16 -37.65
N ALA A 160 -2.41 20.55 -38.93
CA ALA A 160 -3.25 21.62 -39.48
C ALA A 160 -4.73 21.22 -39.51
N MET A 161 -5.02 19.96 -39.82
CA MET A 161 -6.39 19.41 -39.81
C MET A 161 -6.96 19.18 -38.39
N GLN A 162 -6.13 18.99 -37.40
CA GLN A 162 -6.58 18.83 -35.99
C GLN A 162 -7.11 20.14 -35.38
N LYS A 163 -6.56 21.30 -35.76
CA LYS A 163 -6.98 22.59 -35.18
C LYS A 163 -8.46 22.93 -35.36
N PRO A 164 -9.08 22.79 -36.52
CA PRO A 164 -10.52 22.97 -36.69
C PRO A 164 -11.36 22.02 -35.82
N ILE A 165 -10.90 20.79 -35.58
CA ILE A 165 -11.57 19.80 -34.71
C ILE A 165 -11.48 20.27 -33.28
N GLU A 166 -10.30 20.65 -32.78
CA GLU A 166 -10.10 21.21 -31.44
C GLU A 166 -11.01 22.43 -31.21
N TRP A 167 -11.18 23.32 -32.19
CA TRP A 167 -12.06 24.48 -32.12
C TRP A 167 -13.53 24.08 -31.94
N MET A 168 -13.99 23.11 -32.73
CA MET A 168 -15.37 22.65 -32.66
C MET A 168 -15.67 21.93 -31.34
N ILE A 169 -14.75 21.12 -30.86
CA ILE A 169 -14.86 20.46 -29.53
C ILE A 169 -14.86 21.51 -28.42
N ALA A 170 -13.96 22.50 -28.47
CA ALA A 170 -13.91 23.59 -27.50
C ALA A 170 -15.22 24.37 -27.40
N VAL A 171 -15.82 24.71 -28.53
CA VAL A 171 -17.13 25.38 -28.56
C VAL A 171 -18.24 24.48 -28.01
N LYS A 172 -18.20 23.18 -28.27
CA LYS A 172 -19.15 22.22 -27.66
C LYS A 172 -18.97 22.12 -26.17
N LEU A 173 -17.72 22.00 -25.67
CA LEU A 173 -17.44 21.95 -24.22
C LEU A 173 -17.98 23.18 -23.49
N GLU A 174 -17.76 24.37 -24.00
CA GLU A 174 -18.27 25.63 -23.42
C GLU A 174 -19.82 25.74 -23.41
N ARG A 175 -20.53 24.87 -24.14
CA ARG A 175 -22.00 24.78 -24.06
C ARG A 175 -22.48 23.87 -22.93
N PHE A 176 -21.66 22.89 -22.52
CA PHE A 176 -22.06 21.90 -21.53
C PHE A 176 -21.47 22.18 -20.16
N TYR A 177 -20.34 22.87 -20.08
CA TYR A 177 -19.58 23.10 -18.88
C TYR A 177 -19.38 24.61 -18.60
N SER A 178 -19.46 24.98 -17.34
CA SER A 178 -19.07 26.30 -16.85
C SER A 178 -17.55 26.51 -16.99
N LYS A 179 -17.12 27.76 -16.87
CA LYS A 179 -15.70 28.13 -16.87
C LYS A 179 -14.93 27.41 -15.75
N ASP A 180 -15.53 27.33 -14.58
CA ASP A 180 -14.94 26.64 -13.41
C ASP A 180 -14.79 25.13 -13.64
N GLU A 181 -15.78 24.50 -14.24
CA GLU A 181 -15.68 23.09 -14.61
C GLU A 181 -14.61 22.83 -15.68
N ILE A 182 -14.44 23.74 -16.64
CA ILE A 182 -13.38 23.64 -17.66
C ILE A 182 -12.00 23.79 -17.02
N LEU A 183 -11.82 24.76 -16.11
CA LEU A 183 -10.57 24.92 -15.35
C LEU A 183 -10.26 23.69 -14.51
N LYS A 184 -11.26 23.18 -13.81
CA LYS A 184 -11.17 21.96 -13.02
C LYS A 184 -10.73 20.75 -13.87
N MET A 185 -11.39 20.51 -15.00
CA MET A 185 -11.01 19.44 -15.91
C MET A 185 -9.58 19.63 -16.43
N TYR A 186 -9.21 20.84 -16.83
CA TYR A 186 -7.88 21.13 -17.38
C TYR A 186 -6.76 20.83 -16.36
N LEU A 187 -6.92 21.32 -15.11
CA LEU A 187 -5.94 21.14 -14.05
C LEU A 187 -5.84 19.70 -13.59
N ASN A 188 -6.90 18.90 -13.71
CA ASN A 188 -6.87 17.48 -13.39
C ASN A 188 -6.33 16.59 -14.52
N GLN A 189 -6.27 17.09 -15.77
CA GLN A 189 -5.84 16.30 -16.94
C GLN A 189 -4.37 16.41 -17.28
N PHE A 190 -3.71 17.53 -16.94
CA PHE A 190 -2.37 17.83 -17.42
C PHE A 190 -1.31 16.90 -16.80
N ASP A 191 -0.43 16.34 -17.64
CA ASP A 191 0.70 15.49 -17.20
C ASP A 191 1.95 16.34 -16.90
N PHE A 192 2.30 16.46 -15.62
CA PHE A 192 3.48 17.16 -15.13
C PHE A 192 4.73 16.29 -15.08
N LEU A 193 4.74 15.10 -15.67
CA LEU A 193 5.79 14.07 -15.60
C LEU A 193 5.94 13.41 -14.22
N TYR A 194 6.83 12.42 -14.13
CA TYR A 194 7.09 11.63 -12.90
C TYR A 194 5.83 11.02 -12.27
N ASN A 195 4.90 10.57 -13.11
CA ASN A 195 3.57 10.06 -12.74
C ASN A 195 2.67 11.11 -12.06
N ALA A 196 2.99 12.40 -12.18
CA ALA A 196 2.19 13.49 -11.64
C ALA A 196 1.16 13.97 -12.69
N VAL A 197 0.05 13.26 -12.83
CA VAL A 197 -1.07 13.67 -13.67
C VAL A 197 -2.09 14.42 -12.83
N GLY A 198 -2.40 15.64 -13.24
CA GLY A 198 -3.24 16.59 -12.50
C GLY A 198 -2.49 17.38 -11.43
N ILE A 199 -3.08 18.52 -11.06
CA ILE A 199 -2.46 19.49 -10.14
C ILE A 199 -2.24 18.94 -8.73
N LYS A 200 -3.15 18.09 -8.23
CA LYS A 200 -3.02 17.47 -6.90
C LYS A 200 -1.83 16.53 -6.83
N SER A 201 -1.65 15.73 -7.87
CA SER A 201 -0.47 14.86 -7.98
C SER A 201 0.82 15.66 -8.16
N ALA A 202 0.79 16.76 -8.94
CA ALA A 202 1.95 17.62 -9.17
C ALA A 202 2.37 18.36 -7.89
N ALA A 203 1.43 18.93 -7.14
CA ALA A 203 1.70 19.57 -5.84
C ALA A 203 2.38 18.59 -4.87
N LYS A 204 1.88 17.35 -4.81
CA LYS A 204 2.45 16.31 -3.95
C LYS A 204 3.84 15.88 -4.40
N VAL A 205 4.06 15.66 -5.70
CA VAL A 205 5.33 15.20 -6.26
C VAL A 205 6.44 16.25 -6.17
N TYR A 206 6.14 17.51 -6.48
CA TYR A 206 7.18 18.56 -6.58
C TYR A 206 7.40 19.34 -5.29
N PHE A 207 6.36 19.48 -4.45
CA PHE A 207 6.38 20.32 -3.25
C PHE A 207 5.91 19.61 -1.98
N ASN A 208 5.51 18.34 -2.07
CA ASN A 208 4.98 17.53 -0.97
C ASN A 208 3.83 18.23 -0.19
N LYS A 209 3.03 19.02 -0.90
CA LYS A 209 1.92 19.83 -0.37
C LYS A 209 0.57 19.42 -0.94
N ASP A 210 -0.48 19.83 -0.28
CA ASP A 210 -1.82 19.87 -0.85
C ASP A 210 -1.90 21.00 -1.90
N PRO A 211 -2.66 20.87 -3.00
CA PRO A 211 -2.76 21.92 -4.01
C PRO A 211 -3.34 23.23 -3.49
N ARG A 212 -4.11 23.21 -2.39
CA ARG A 212 -4.61 24.41 -1.70
C ARG A 212 -3.49 25.24 -1.06
N ASP A 213 -2.41 24.59 -0.61
CA ASP A 213 -1.31 25.20 0.13
C ASP A 213 -0.16 25.70 -0.77
N LEU A 214 -0.34 25.65 -2.10
CA LEU A 214 0.65 26.14 -3.04
C LEU A 214 0.81 27.65 -2.96
N THR A 215 2.04 28.10 -2.75
CA THR A 215 2.39 29.53 -2.79
C THR A 215 2.37 30.08 -4.21
N ILE A 216 2.46 31.40 -4.38
CA ILE A 216 2.42 32.05 -5.71
C ILE A 216 3.57 31.55 -6.59
N GLU A 217 4.80 31.45 -6.07
CA GLU A 217 5.97 31.00 -6.82
C GLU A 217 5.93 29.51 -7.15
N GLU A 218 5.34 28.68 -6.29
CA GLU A 218 5.14 27.25 -6.55
C GLU A 218 4.07 27.03 -7.62
N ALA A 219 2.95 27.71 -7.51
CA ALA A 219 1.88 27.75 -8.51
C ALA A 219 2.41 28.23 -9.89
N ALA A 220 3.17 29.32 -9.90
CA ALA A 220 3.81 29.84 -11.11
C ALA A 220 4.82 28.86 -11.71
N THR A 221 5.48 28.05 -10.89
CA THR A 221 6.40 27.01 -11.34
C THR A 221 5.65 25.90 -12.08
N LEU A 222 4.58 25.34 -11.48
CA LEU A 222 3.75 24.30 -12.11
C LEU A 222 3.08 24.82 -13.38
N VAL A 223 2.49 26.01 -13.36
CA VAL A 223 1.89 26.63 -14.56
C VAL A 223 2.96 26.90 -15.63
N GLY A 224 4.18 27.23 -15.24
CA GLY A 224 5.30 27.35 -16.16
C GLY A 224 5.62 26.07 -16.93
N MET A 225 5.45 24.91 -16.28
CA MET A 225 5.64 23.59 -16.90
C MET A 225 4.57 23.27 -17.94
N VAL A 226 3.37 23.83 -17.84
CA VAL A 226 2.24 23.54 -18.76
C VAL A 226 2.62 23.76 -20.23
N LYS A 227 3.49 24.71 -20.52
CA LYS A 227 3.95 24.96 -21.90
C LYS A 227 4.73 23.79 -22.51
N ASN A 228 5.61 23.16 -21.75
CA ASN A 228 6.38 21.96 -22.12
C ASN A 228 7.05 21.39 -20.87
N PRO A 229 6.46 20.37 -20.22
CA PRO A 229 6.95 19.85 -18.93
C PRO A 229 8.33 19.19 -19.05
N SER A 230 8.69 18.61 -20.19
CA SER A 230 10.03 18.05 -20.40
C SER A 230 11.10 19.12 -20.55
N TYR A 231 10.78 20.25 -21.18
CA TYR A 231 11.72 21.35 -21.41
C TYR A 231 11.90 22.22 -20.17
N TYR A 232 10.82 22.47 -19.42
CA TYR A 232 10.77 23.25 -18.19
C TYR A 232 10.65 22.34 -16.94
N ASN A 233 11.48 21.33 -16.89
CA ASN A 233 11.49 20.35 -15.80
C ASN A 233 12.29 20.90 -14.58
N PRO A 234 11.66 21.14 -13.42
CA PRO A 234 12.33 21.76 -12.27
C PRO A 234 13.43 20.89 -11.64
N VAL A 235 13.32 19.57 -11.79
CA VAL A 235 14.31 18.61 -11.28
C VAL A 235 15.53 18.51 -12.19
N ARG A 236 15.31 18.46 -13.50
CA ARG A 236 16.40 18.29 -14.49
C ARG A 236 17.00 19.60 -15.00
N LYS A 237 16.21 20.68 -15.02
CA LYS A 237 16.57 21.97 -15.62
C LYS A 237 16.09 23.15 -14.75
N PRO A 238 16.55 23.25 -13.49
CA PRO A 238 16.02 24.20 -12.51
C PRO A 238 16.14 25.66 -12.98
N GLU A 239 17.24 26.06 -13.61
CA GLU A 239 17.40 27.43 -14.10
C GLU A 239 16.38 27.81 -15.16
N ARG A 240 16.17 26.96 -16.17
CA ARG A 240 15.15 27.20 -17.21
C ARG A 240 13.75 27.25 -16.62
N THR A 241 13.48 26.43 -15.64
CA THR A 241 12.19 26.41 -14.96
C THR A 241 11.99 27.67 -14.14
N ARG A 242 13.04 28.18 -13.46
CA ARG A 242 13.02 29.48 -12.76
C ARG A 242 12.74 30.63 -13.72
N ASP A 243 13.40 30.67 -14.88
CA ASP A 243 13.17 31.69 -15.89
C ASP A 243 11.73 31.64 -16.42
N ARG A 244 11.19 30.44 -16.65
CA ARG A 244 9.80 30.27 -17.07
C ARG A 244 8.81 30.65 -15.96
N ARG A 245 9.08 30.31 -14.70
CA ARG A 245 8.32 30.80 -13.53
C ARG A 245 8.25 32.32 -13.51
N ASN A 246 9.38 32.97 -13.72
CA ASN A 246 9.46 34.42 -13.74
C ASN A 246 8.65 35.04 -14.88
N VAL A 247 8.55 34.36 -16.04
CA VAL A 247 7.64 34.76 -17.13
C VAL A 247 6.18 34.65 -16.67
N VAL A 248 5.80 33.59 -15.95
CA VAL A 248 4.41 33.44 -15.41
C VAL A 248 4.10 34.58 -14.42
N LEU A 249 5.00 34.85 -13.48
CA LEU A 249 4.84 35.95 -12.52
C LEU A 249 4.67 37.31 -13.24
N GLU A 250 5.40 37.54 -14.35
CA GLU A 250 5.25 38.76 -15.14
C GLU A 250 3.91 38.83 -15.87
N GLN A 251 3.33 37.68 -16.31
CA GLN A 251 1.97 37.67 -16.87
C GLN A 251 0.93 37.95 -15.79
N MET A 252 1.08 37.42 -14.58
CA MET A 252 0.20 37.74 -13.44
C MET A 252 0.26 39.24 -13.08
N TYR A 253 1.44 39.87 -13.11
CA TYR A 253 1.57 41.32 -12.93
C TYR A 253 0.85 42.12 -14.05
N LYS A 254 1.01 41.70 -15.32
CA LYS A 254 0.32 42.34 -16.46
C LYS A 254 -1.21 42.16 -16.44
N ALA A 255 -1.69 41.19 -15.72
CA ALA A 255 -3.11 40.93 -15.46
C ALA A 255 -3.62 41.61 -14.16
N ASP A 256 -2.83 42.49 -13.59
CA ASP A 256 -3.13 43.24 -12.34
C ASP A 256 -3.36 42.33 -11.11
N MET A 257 -2.86 41.09 -11.15
CA MET A 257 -2.97 40.12 -10.04
C MET A 257 -1.82 40.25 -9.04
N LEU A 258 -0.75 40.92 -9.38
CA LEU A 258 0.42 41.18 -8.51
C LEU A 258 0.80 42.66 -8.58
N THR A 259 1.28 43.20 -7.48
CA THR A 259 1.94 44.50 -7.43
C THR A 259 3.36 44.42 -7.94
N ARG A 260 3.96 45.54 -8.36
CA ARG A 260 5.37 45.57 -8.77
C ARG A 260 6.33 45.06 -7.69
N GLN A 261 6.10 45.46 -6.45
CA GLN A 261 6.91 45.01 -5.32
C GLN A 261 6.82 43.52 -5.07
N GLN A 262 5.63 42.92 -5.20
CA GLN A 262 5.46 41.45 -5.12
C GLN A 262 6.18 40.75 -6.24
N LEU A 263 6.07 41.22 -7.49
CA LEU A 263 6.77 40.66 -8.63
C LEU A 263 8.27 40.60 -8.41
N ASP A 264 8.88 41.75 -8.06
CA ASP A 264 10.33 41.84 -7.85
C ASP A 264 10.82 40.92 -6.71
N SER A 265 10.03 40.83 -5.61
CA SER A 265 10.32 39.92 -4.50
C SER A 265 10.24 38.45 -4.90
N LEU A 266 9.16 38.02 -5.58
CA LEU A 266 8.93 36.64 -5.98
C LEU A 266 9.93 36.16 -7.06
N GLN A 267 10.32 37.05 -7.99
CA GLN A 267 11.33 36.71 -9.01
C GLN A 267 12.72 36.49 -8.41
N ALA A 268 13.03 37.15 -7.29
CA ALA A 268 14.30 36.99 -6.58
C ALA A 268 14.41 35.64 -5.84
N LEU A 269 13.29 34.99 -5.50
CA LEU A 269 13.29 33.73 -4.77
C LEU A 269 13.97 32.61 -5.56
N PRO A 270 14.78 31.76 -4.91
CA PRO A 270 15.31 30.53 -5.51
C PRO A 270 14.16 29.58 -5.85
N LEU A 271 14.42 28.62 -6.75
CA LEU A 271 13.52 27.49 -6.96
C LEU A 271 13.81 26.42 -5.90
N VAL A 272 12.88 26.25 -4.96
CA VAL A 272 12.99 25.23 -3.89
C VAL A 272 11.97 24.15 -4.18
N LEU A 273 12.41 22.89 -4.14
CA LEU A 273 11.57 21.70 -4.35
C LEU A 273 11.67 20.81 -3.11
N ASP A 274 10.57 20.20 -2.75
CA ASP A 274 10.50 19.02 -1.87
C ASP A 274 10.02 17.84 -2.71
N PHE A 275 10.94 17.37 -3.58
CA PHE A 275 10.61 16.43 -4.65
C PHE A 275 10.55 14.99 -4.15
N HIS A 276 9.36 14.39 -4.22
CA HIS A 276 9.11 13.00 -3.90
C HIS A 276 8.43 12.30 -5.09
N ARG A 277 9.05 11.26 -5.62
CA ARG A 277 8.35 10.41 -6.60
C ARG A 277 7.23 9.66 -5.91
N VAL A 278 6.03 9.74 -6.46
CA VAL A 278 4.93 8.86 -6.04
C VAL A 278 5.03 7.57 -6.84
N ASP A 279 5.52 6.50 -6.19
CA ASP A 279 5.53 5.14 -6.71
C ASP A 279 4.66 4.28 -5.79
N HIS A 280 4.03 3.22 -6.34
CA HIS A 280 3.28 2.24 -5.55
C HIS A 280 4.13 1.51 -4.50
N LYS A 281 5.47 1.56 -4.63
CA LYS A 281 6.44 0.98 -3.68
C LYS A 281 6.84 1.92 -2.54
N GLU A 282 6.57 3.21 -2.66
CA GLU A 282 6.89 4.24 -1.68
C GLU A 282 5.64 4.68 -0.92
N GLY A 283 5.82 5.35 0.22
CA GLY A 283 4.74 5.77 1.10
C GLY A 283 4.51 4.81 2.26
N LEU A 284 3.51 5.13 3.09
CA LEU A 284 3.20 4.39 4.31
C LEU A 284 2.50 3.05 3.99
N ALA A 285 2.77 2.03 4.79
CA ALA A 285 2.14 0.70 4.71
C ALA A 285 2.20 0.01 3.32
N PRO A 286 3.36 -0.07 2.62
CA PRO A 286 3.42 -0.59 1.26
C PRO A 286 3.03 -2.07 1.16
N TYR A 287 3.38 -2.90 2.15
CA TYR A 287 2.96 -4.31 2.20
C TYR A 287 1.44 -4.45 2.37
N PHE A 288 0.85 -3.65 3.23
CA PHE A 288 -0.60 -3.63 3.42
C PHE A 288 -1.33 -3.22 2.14
N ARG A 289 -0.87 -2.18 1.46
CA ARG A 289 -1.47 -1.72 0.19
C ARG A 289 -1.40 -2.79 -0.90
N GLU A 290 -0.29 -3.52 -0.99
CA GLU A 290 -0.17 -4.63 -1.95
C GLU A 290 -1.07 -5.81 -1.57
N GLU A 291 -1.17 -6.16 -0.28
CA GLU A 291 -2.09 -7.20 0.18
C GLU A 291 -3.56 -6.80 -0.08
N LEU A 292 -3.92 -5.55 0.19
CA LEU A 292 -5.24 -5.00 -0.12
C LEU A 292 -5.54 -5.06 -1.63
N ARG A 293 -4.57 -4.70 -2.47
CA ARG A 293 -4.71 -4.84 -3.93
C ARG A 293 -5.00 -6.29 -4.32
N ARG A 294 -4.25 -7.23 -3.77
CA ARG A 294 -4.42 -8.67 -4.02
C ARG A 294 -5.81 -9.15 -3.60
N TYR A 295 -6.30 -8.67 -2.45
CA TYR A 295 -7.65 -8.96 -1.97
C TYR A 295 -8.73 -8.45 -2.92
N LEU A 296 -8.66 -7.17 -3.27
CA LEU A 296 -9.68 -6.53 -4.14
C LEU A 296 -9.75 -7.17 -5.53
N THR A 297 -8.59 -7.54 -6.10
CA THR A 297 -8.47 -8.07 -7.46
C THR A 297 -8.48 -9.60 -7.55
N ALA A 298 -8.71 -10.30 -6.44
CA ALA A 298 -8.76 -11.75 -6.44
C ALA A 298 -9.94 -12.26 -7.29
N HIS A 299 -9.73 -13.39 -7.97
CA HIS A 299 -10.76 -14.09 -8.72
C HIS A 299 -11.27 -15.30 -7.94
N LYS A 300 -12.44 -15.79 -8.33
CA LYS A 300 -12.98 -17.03 -7.77
C LYS A 300 -11.97 -18.17 -7.97
N PRO A 301 -11.53 -18.85 -6.89
CA PRO A 301 -10.52 -19.88 -7.01
C PRO A 301 -11.04 -21.08 -7.80
N VAL A 302 -10.28 -21.52 -8.79
CA VAL A 302 -10.51 -22.74 -9.57
C VAL A 302 -9.30 -23.64 -9.44
N ARG A 303 -9.49 -24.92 -9.06
CA ARG A 303 -8.35 -25.83 -8.74
C ARG A 303 -7.33 -25.96 -9.87
N SER A 304 -7.77 -25.86 -11.14
CA SER A 304 -6.89 -25.93 -12.32
C SER A 304 -5.86 -24.80 -12.42
N ASP A 305 -6.11 -23.68 -11.75
CA ASP A 305 -5.26 -22.49 -11.81
C ASP A 305 -4.09 -22.55 -10.81
N TYR A 306 -4.09 -23.59 -9.96
CA TYR A 306 -3.07 -23.81 -8.93
C TYR A 306 -2.21 -25.02 -9.26
N MET A 307 -0.91 -24.90 -9.07
CA MET A 307 0.02 -26.00 -9.18
C MET A 307 -0.28 -27.07 -8.11
N GLU A 308 0.17 -28.29 -8.33
CA GLU A 308 -0.08 -29.41 -7.39
C GLU A 308 0.41 -29.09 -5.97
N TRP A 309 1.56 -28.43 -5.85
CA TRP A 309 2.14 -28.01 -4.58
C TRP A 309 1.48 -26.79 -3.93
N GLU A 310 0.61 -26.06 -4.63
CA GLU A 310 -0.17 -24.93 -4.13
C GLU A 310 -1.52 -25.36 -3.51
N GLY A 311 -1.69 -26.62 -3.14
CA GLY A 311 -2.95 -27.12 -2.59
C GLY A 311 -3.46 -26.36 -1.37
N GLN A 312 -2.55 -25.99 -0.45
CA GLN A 312 -2.94 -25.17 0.72
C GLN A 312 -3.39 -23.76 0.33
N LYS A 313 -2.72 -23.13 -0.62
CA LYS A 313 -3.11 -21.81 -1.11
C LYS A 313 -4.50 -21.83 -1.75
N PHE A 314 -4.82 -22.88 -2.52
CA PHE A 314 -6.18 -23.06 -3.06
C PHE A 314 -7.23 -23.16 -1.95
N VAL A 315 -6.94 -23.88 -0.87
CA VAL A 315 -7.84 -23.98 0.30
C VAL A 315 -8.02 -22.60 0.96
N ASP A 316 -6.94 -21.89 1.20
CA ASP A 316 -6.96 -20.56 1.82
C ASP A 316 -7.74 -19.56 0.99
N ASP A 317 -7.48 -19.49 -0.31
CA ASP A 317 -8.17 -18.60 -1.24
C ASP A 317 -9.66 -18.96 -1.35
N SER A 318 -10.00 -20.27 -1.30
CA SER A 318 -11.39 -20.73 -1.31
C SER A 318 -12.15 -20.34 -0.04
N ILE A 319 -11.51 -20.45 1.13
CA ILE A 319 -12.07 -20.02 2.41
C ILE A 319 -12.25 -18.48 2.41
N ALA A 320 -11.25 -17.73 1.96
CA ALA A 320 -11.33 -16.28 1.86
C ALA A 320 -12.44 -15.84 0.90
N TRP A 321 -12.54 -16.49 -0.28
CA TRP A 321 -13.61 -16.20 -1.24
C TRP A 321 -15.01 -16.42 -0.64
N ALA A 322 -15.19 -17.49 0.11
CA ALA A 322 -16.50 -17.85 0.67
C ALA A 322 -16.92 -16.95 1.85
N ASN A 323 -15.94 -16.52 2.68
CA ASN A 323 -16.25 -15.95 3.98
C ASN A 323 -15.84 -14.46 4.12
N ASP A 324 -14.98 -13.92 3.23
CA ASP A 324 -14.54 -12.53 3.28
C ASP A 324 -15.15 -11.73 2.12
N PRO A 325 -16.06 -10.78 2.38
CA PRO A 325 -16.68 -9.97 1.34
C PRO A 325 -15.68 -9.05 0.61
N LEU A 326 -14.53 -8.72 1.22
CA LEU A 326 -13.49 -7.93 0.61
C LEU A 326 -12.64 -8.73 -0.40
N TYR A 327 -12.51 -10.05 -0.19
CA TYR A 327 -11.73 -10.91 -1.08
C TYR A 327 -12.46 -11.14 -2.40
N GLY A 328 -11.89 -10.65 -3.51
CA GLY A 328 -12.53 -10.63 -4.83
C GLY A 328 -13.63 -9.56 -4.97
N TRP A 329 -13.50 -8.46 -4.24
CA TRP A 329 -14.52 -7.41 -4.19
C TRP A 329 -14.91 -6.90 -5.58
N ILE A 330 -13.96 -6.71 -6.49
CA ILE A 330 -14.21 -6.24 -7.87
C ILE A 330 -15.16 -7.18 -8.61
N GLU A 331 -14.95 -8.48 -8.50
CA GLU A 331 -15.75 -9.49 -9.19
C GLU A 331 -17.16 -9.66 -8.54
N LYS A 332 -17.22 -9.51 -7.21
CA LYS A 332 -18.46 -9.64 -6.43
C LYS A 332 -19.38 -8.40 -6.52
N ASN A 333 -18.84 -7.23 -6.88
CA ASN A 333 -19.57 -5.95 -6.88
C ASN A 333 -19.47 -5.27 -8.25
N PRO A 334 -20.21 -5.74 -9.27
CA PRO A 334 -20.23 -5.07 -10.58
C PRO A 334 -20.86 -3.67 -10.49
N LYS A 335 -20.49 -2.79 -11.41
CA LYS A 335 -21.12 -1.48 -11.60
C LYS A 335 -22.59 -1.64 -12.04
N PRO A 336 -23.41 -0.58 -11.93
CA PRO A 336 -24.80 -0.61 -12.39
C PRO A 336 -24.98 -0.95 -13.87
N ASP A 337 -23.98 -0.69 -14.69
CA ASP A 337 -23.95 -1.02 -16.13
C ASP A 337 -23.51 -2.48 -16.42
N GLY A 338 -23.20 -3.27 -15.38
CA GLY A 338 -22.75 -4.64 -15.47
C GLY A 338 -21.24 -4.80 -15.72
N THR A 339 -20.48 -3.73 -15.86
CA THR A 339 -19.01 -3.78 -15.95
C THR A 339 -18.37 -3.90 -14.57
N HIS A 340 -17.11 -4.31 -14.50
CA HIS A 340 -16.36 -4.37 -13.23
C HIS A 340 -15.64 -3.05 -12.94
N TRP A 341 -15.46 -2.77 -11.64
CA TRP A 341 -14.62 -1.68 -11.19
C TRP A 341 -13.16 -1.92 -11.57
N ASP A 342 -12.47 -0.87 -11.99
CA ASP A 342 -11.01 -0.88 -12.17
C ASP A 342 -10.37 0.02 -11.10
N ILE A 343 -9.71 -0.61 -10.11
CA ILE A 343 -9.02 0.13 -9.03
C ILE A 343 -7.95 1.09 -9.54
N TYR A 344 -7.50 0.95 -10.78
CA TYR A 344 -6.44 1.80 -11.35
C TYR A 344 -6.98 3.02 -12.10
N SER A 345 -8.27 3.05 -12.43
CA SER A 345 -8.82 4.07 -13.32
C SER A 345 -10.17 4.65 -12.92
N ASP A 346 -10.90 4.06 -11.97
CA ASP A 346 -12.25 4.51 -11.61
C ASP A 346 -12.30 5.48 -10.42
N GLY A 347 -11.14 5.83 -9.86
CA GLY A 347 -11.06 6.86 -8.80
C GLY A 347 -11.72 6.47 -7.49
N LEU A 348 -11.67 5.19 -7.13
CA LEU A 348 -12.25 4.71 -5.86
C LEU A 348 -11.57 5.37 -4.65
N ARG A 349 -12.36 5.65 -3.62
CA ARG A 349 -11.87 6.09 -2.31
C ARG A 349 -12.00 4.92 -1.35
N ILE A 350 -10.86 4.39 -0.89
CA ILE A 350 -10.79 3.18 -0.05
C ILE A 350 -10.38 3.60 1.35
N TYR A 351 -11.31 3.49 2.30
CA TYR A 351 -11.09 3.84 3.71
C TYR A 351 -10.68 2.59 4.48
N THR A 352 -9.46 2.60 5.01
CA THR A 352 -8.89 1.45 5.71
C THR A 352 -8.96 1.60 7.22
N THR A 353 -8.64 0.52 7.92
CA THR A 353 -8.59 0.49 9.39
C THR A 353 -7.22 0.88 9.94
N ILE A 354 -6.19 1.01 9.09
CA ILE A 354 -4.83 1.42 9.47
C ILE A 354 -4.86 2.83 10.08
N ASP A 355 -4.24 3.00 11.24
CA ASP A 355 -3.94 4.33 11.79
C ASP A 355 -2.54 4.76 11.33
N SER A 356 -2.41 5.93 10.70
CA SER A 356 -1.15 6.36 10.08
C SER A 356 0.00 6.49 11.08
N ARG A 357 -0.29 6.91 12.32
CA ARG A 357 0.69 7.08 13.40
C ARG A 357 1.14 5.73 13.93
N MET A 358 0.17 4.83 14.18
CA MET A 358 0.47 3.47 14.65
C MET A 358 1.27 2.69 13.60
N GLN A 359 0.96 2.87 12.32
CA GLN A 359 1.74 2.31 11.21
C GLN A 359 3.18 2.85 11.21
N THR A 360 3.34 4.16 11.35
CA THR A 360 4.66 4.80 11.45
C THR A 360 5.45 4.23 12.63
N TYR A 361 4.84 4.08 13.79
CA TYR A 361 5.49 3.50 14.96
C TYR A 361 5.91 2.05 14.78
N ALA A 362 5.12 1.28 14.04
CA ALA A 362 5.45 -0.11 13.69
C ALA A 362 6.64 -0.18 12.72
N GLU A 363 6.64 0.63 11.65
CA GLU A 363 7.75 0.70 10.69
C GLU A 363 9.05 1.16 11.36
N GLU A 364 8.98 2.18 12.23
CA GLU A 364 10.13 2.66 13.00
C GLU A 364 10.66 1.61 14.00
N ALA A 365 9.76 0.90 14.72
CA ALA A 365 10.14 -0.15 15.65
C ALA A 365 10.85 -1.31 14.94
N VAL A 366 10.31 -1.72 13.80
CA VAL A 366 10.91 -2.73 12.92
C VAL A 366 12.29 -2.25 12.44
N ALA A 367 12.37 -1.07 11.84
CA ALA A 367 13.62 -0.53 11.29
C ALA A 367 14.70 -0.39 12.37
N GLN A 368 14.34 0.11 13.55
CA GLN A 368 15.26 0.30 14.67
C GLN A 368 15.82 -1.04 15.18
N HIS A 369 14.94 -1.99 15.47
CA HIS A 369 15.38 -3.27 16.04
C HIS A 369 16.08 -4.14 15.01
N MET A 370 15.55 -4.24 13.79
CA MET A 370 16.13 -5.05 12.73
C MET A 370 17.52 -4.58 12.32
N ARG A 371 17.78 -3.26 12.32
CA ARG A 371 19.13 -2.70 12.11
C ARG A 371 20.11 -3.22 13.19
N HIS A 372 19.70 -3.17 14.44
CA HIS A 372 20.53 -3.65 15.55
C HIS A 372 20.77 -5.16 15.46
N LEU A 373 19.69 -5.93 15.27
CA LEU A 373 19.74 -7.39 15.16
C LEU A 373 20.59 -7.86 13.97
N GLN A 374 20.46 -7.20 12.83
CA GLN A 374 21.27 -7.47 11.63
C GLN A 374 22.77 -7.21 11.87
N SER A 375 23.09 -6.16 12.61
CA SER A 375 24.48 -5.89 13.00
C SER A 375 25.07 -7.04 13.84
N GLN A 376 24.30 -7.57 14.78
CA GLN A 376 24.69 -8.74 15.58
C GLN A 376 24.84 -9.98 14.69
N PHE A 377 23.88 -10.25 13.80
CA PHE A 377 23.92 -11.37 12.86
C PHE A 377 25.15 -11.33 11.96
N ASN A 378 25.41 -10.16 11.35
CA ASN A 378 26.60 -9.97 10.50
C ASN A 378 27.92 -10.18 11.27
N ARG A 379 27.95 -9.80 12.55
CA ARG A 379 29.11 -10.03 13.41
C ARG A 379 29.33 -11.52 13.68
N GLU A 380 28.26 -12.26 13.97
CA GLU A 380 28.32 -13.71 14.17
C GLU A 380 28.76 -14.45 12.92
N LYS A 381 28.30 -14.04 11.73
CA LYS A 381 28.61 -14.70 10.45
C LYS A 381 29.95 -14.27 9.84
N ARG A 382 30.61 -13.27 10.40
CA ARG A 382 31.87 -12.74 9.85
C ARG A 382 32.95 -13.85 9.80
N GLY A 383 33.56 -14.02 8.61
CA GLY A 383 34.60 -15.01 8.38
C GLY A 383 34.13 -16.46 8.19
N SER A 384 32.82 -16.71 8.26
CA SER A 384 32.28 -18.02 7.93
C SER A 384 32.20 -18.24 6.43
N SER A 385 32.82 -19.31 5.94
CA SER A 385 32.70 -19.73 4.53
C SER A 385 31.27 -20.21 4.17
N ALA A 386 30.45 -20.48 5.18
CA ALA A 386 29.07 -20.88 5.01
C ALA A 386 28.11 -19.69 4.92
N ALA A 387 28.54 -18.48 5.29
CA ALA A 387 27.66 -17.31 5.34
C ALA A 387 26.83 -17.13 4.02
N PRO A 388 25.56 -16.71 4.12
CA PRO A 388 24.79 -16.36 5.32
C PRO A 388 24.25 -17.55 6.10
N TYR A 389 24.46 -18.78 5.65
CA TYR A 389 23.97 -20.01 6.28
C TYR A 389 24.67 -20.29 7.61
N SER A 390 23.94 -20.95 8.51
CA SER A 390 24.46 -21.28 9.83
C SER A 390 25.31 -22.57 9.82
N SER A 391 26.43 -22.54 10.53
CA SER A 391 27.37 -23.65 10.58
C SER A 391 26.95 -24.80 11.51
N ASN A 392 26.02 -24.52 12.43
CA ASN A 392 25.57 -25.49 13.44
C ASN A 392 24.38 -26.36 13.00
N THR A 393 24.00 -26.30 11.72
CA THR A 393 22.88 -27.06 11.18
C THR A 393 23.38 -28.35 10.52
N ALA A 394 23.24 -29.47 11.19
CA ALA A 394 23.62 -30.79 10.66
C ALA A 394 22.82 -31.17 9.38
N GLU A 395 21.64 -30.57 9.19
CA GLU A 395 20.75 -30.85 8.06
C GLU A 395 21.18 -30.17 6.75
N LEU A 396 22.08 -29.17 6.79
CA LEU A 396 22.53 -28.45 5.60
C LEU A 396 23.79 -29.06 5.01
N SER A 397 23.61 -30.05 4.13
CA SER A 397 24.73 -30.58 3.34
C SER A 397 25.25 -29.57 2.30
N PRO A 398 26.52 -29.67 1.87
CA PRO A 398 27.03 -28.81 0.79
C PRO A 398 26.21 -28.91 -0.51
N ASP A 399 25.68 -30.11 -0.82
CA ASP A 399 24.82 -30.31 -1.99
C ASP A 399 23.47 -29.64 -1.87
N LEU A 400 22.86 -29.69 -0.69
CA LEU A 400 21.62 -28.97 -0.42
C LEU A 400 21.83 -27.47 -0.54
N ARG A 401 22.92 -26.93 0.02
CA ARG A 401 23.28 -25.52 -0.11
C ARG A 401 23.42 -25.08 -1.56
N ARG A 402 24.15 -25.90 -2.40
CA ARG A 402 24.27 -25.61 -3.83
C ARG A 402 22.91 -25.57 -4.53
N ARG A 403 22.02 -26.51 -4.21
CA ARG A 403 20.65 -26.56 -4.76
C ARG A 403 19.83 -25.36 -4.35
N LEU A 404 19.89 -24.90 -3.11
CA LEU A 404 19.18 -23.71 -2.63
C LEU A 404 19.62 -22.46 -3.39
N ILE A 405 20.92 -22.26 -3.59
CA ILE A 405 21.45 -21.13 -4.35
C ILE A 405 21.03 -21.22 -5.82
N ALA A 406 21.13 -22.41 -6.45
CA ALA A 406 20.72 -22.61 -7.83
C ALA A 406 19.21 -22.36 -8.03
N ASN A 407 18.38 -22.74 -7.06
CA ASN A 407 16.95 -22.45 -7.07
C ASN A 407 16.69 -20.94 -6.98
N ALA A 408 17.38 -20.23 -6.09
CA ALA A 408 17.25 -18.79 -5.97
C ALA A 408 17.65 -18.03 -7.24
N ILE A 409 18.69 -18.51 -7.95
CA ILE A 409 19.08 -17.98 -9.26
C ILE A 409 17.94 -18.21 -10.27
N ARG A 410 17.40 -19.43 -10.37
CA ARG A 410 16.32 -19.77 -11.32
C ARG A 410 15.02 -18.99 -11.05
N GLN A 411 14.72 -18.69 -9.81
CA GLN A 411 13.54 -17.94 -9.40
C GLN A 411 13.70 -16.42 -9.54
N SER A 412 14.90 -15.93 -9.80
CA SER A 412 15.16 -14.49 -9.95
C SER A 412 14.56 -13.94 -11.25
N GLU A 413 14.09 -12.68 -11.18
CA GLU A 413 13.56 -11.97 -12.35
C GLU A 413 14.61 -11.85 -13.47
N ARG A 414 15.88 -11.66 -13.13
CA ARG A 414 16.98 -11.62 -14.11
C ARG A 414 17.06 -12.92 -14.91
N HIS A 415 16.92 -14.08 -14.26
CA HIS A 415 16.92 -15.38 -14.94
C HIS A 415 15.69 -15.52 -15.84
N ARG A 416 14.51 -15.12 -15.38
CA ARG A 416 13.28 -15.16 -16.17
C ARG A 416 13.41 -14.29 -17.43
N VAL A 417 13.88 -13.04 -17.29
CA VAL A 417 14.09 -12.13 -18.43
C VAL A 417 15.11 -12.68 -19.43
N ALA A 418 16.21 -13.24 -18.95
CA ALA A 418 17.23 -13.85 -19.81
C ALA A 418 16.67 -15.05 -20.61
N ARG A 419 15.87 -15.90 -19.99
CA ARG A 419 15.18 -17.01 -20.67
C ARG A 419 14.17 -16.54 -21.71
N VAL A 420 13.38 -15.52 -21.39
CA VAL A 420 12.43 -14.94 -22.36
C VAL A 420 13.17 -14.32 -23.55
N ALA A 421 14.38 -13.76 -23.32
CA ALA A 421 15.25 -13.25 -24.37
C ALA A 421 15.94 -14.35 -25.21
N GLY A 422 15.72 -15.63 -24.88
CA GLY A 422 16.24 -16.79 -25.62
C GLY A 422 17.68 -17.17 -25.32
N LEU A 423 18.26 -16.69 -24.21
CA LEU A 423 19.62 -17.06 -23.82
C LEU A 423 19.70 -18.53 -23.37
N SER A 424 20.81 -19.17 -23.70
CA SER A 424 21.14 -20.53 -23.22
C SER A 424 21.50 -20.52 -21.73
N GLU A 425 21.40 -21.65 -21.05
CA GLU A 425 21.77 -21.79 -19.64
C GLU A 425 23.23 -21.40 -19.37
N SER A 426 24.14 -21.66 -20.30
CA SER A 426 25.57 -21.29 -20.20
C SER A 426 25.75 -19.77 -20.29
N GLU A 427 25.01 -19.06 -21.15
CA GLU A 427 25.06 -17.59 -21.26
C GLU A 427 24.42 -16.94 -20.02
N ILE A 428 23.34 -17.51 -19.49
CA ILE A 428 22.73 -17.06 -18.25
C ILE A 428 23.71 -17.23 -17.08
N GLU A 429 24.37 -18.38 -16.96
CA GLU A 429 25.38 -18.61 -15.91
C GLU A 429 26.54 -17.62 -16.03
N GLN A 430 27.00 -17.32 -17.25
CA GLN A 430 28.01 -16.29 -17.48
C GLN A 430 27.55 -14.91 -17.02
N GLN A 431 26.29 -14.52 -17.33
CA GLN A 431 25.73 -13.24 -16.85
C GLN A 431 25.66 -13.17 -15.31
N PHE A 432 25.32 -14.29 -14.64
CA PHE A 432 25.26 -14.33 -13.19
C PHE A 432 26.62 -14.28 -12.50
N ASN A 433 27.71 -14.58 -13.22
CA ASN A 433 29.08 -14.45 -12.73
C ASN A 433 29.81 -13.19 -13.22
N THR A 434 29.17 -12.32 -14.02
CA THR A 434 29.75 -11.07 -14.51
C THR A 434 29.38 -9.92 -13.58
N PRO A 435 30.38 -9.16 -13.04
CA PRO A 435 30.11 -7.98 -12.23
C PRO A 435 29.24 -6.96 -12.97
N THR A 436 28.21 -6.45 -12.32
CA THR A 436 27.22 -5.53 -12.88
C THR A 436 26.92 -4.45 -11.86
N GLU A 437 26.75 -3.20 -12.31
CA GLU A 437 26.29 -2.10 -11.48
C GLU A 437 24.84 -2.38 -11.02
N MET A 438 24.60 -2.19 -9.73
CA MET A 438 23.29 -2.41 -9.12
C MET A 438 23.12 -1.64 -7.83
N VAL A 439 21.87 -1.41 -7.46
CA VAL A 439 21.48 -0.85 -6.16
C VAL A 439 21.08 -1.97 -5.23
N VAL A 440 21.68 -2.00 -4.04
CA VAL A 440 21.39 -3.00 -3.01
C VAL A 440 20.83 -2.36 -1.74
N PHE A 441 20.10 -3.15 -0.96
CA PHE A 441 19.55 -2.71 0.31
C PHE A 441 20.64 -2.53 1.37
N SER A 442 20.52 -1.47 2.16
CA SER A 442 21.13 -1.38 3.49
C SER A 442 20.21 -0.64 4.46
N TYR A 443 20.39 -0.85 5.77
CA TYR A 443 19.63 -0.12 6.79
C TYR A 443 19.99 1.37 6.90
N ASN A 444 21.00 1.82 6.16
CA ASN A 444 21.40 3.24 6.05
C ASN A 444 20.95 3.89 4.73
N GLY A 445 20.11 3.22 3.98
CA GLY A 445 19.62 3.60 2.66
C GLY A 445 20.18 2.72 1.54
N PRO A 446 19.64 2.84 0.31
CA PRO A 446 20.13 2.15 -0.87
C PRO A 446 21.61 2.45 -1.14
N VAL A 447 22.37 1.45 -1.60
CA VAL A 447 23.81 1.57 -1.90
C VAL A 447 24.05 1.16 -3.35
N ASP A 448 24.65 2.07 -4.11
CA ASP A 448 25.17 1.76 -5.44
C ASP A 448 26.46 0.94 -5.32
N THR A 449 26.52 -0.19 -6.02
CA THR A 449 27.64 -1.11 -5.93
C THR A 449 27.84 -1.88 -7.22
N VAL A 450 29.02 -2.48 -7.38
CA VAL A 450 29.34 -3.41 -8.46
C VAL A 450 29.59 -4.79 -7.87
N MET A 451 28.74 -5.73 -8.18
CA MET A 451 28.90 -7.14 -7.76
C MET A 451 28.29 -8.09 -8.79
N THR A 452 28.57 -9.38 -8.68
CA THR A 452 27.92 -10.37 -9.55
C THR A 452 26.46 -10.54 -9.13
N PRO A 453 25.52 -10.79 -10.06
CA PRO A 453 24.13 -11.13 -9.71
C PRO A 453 24.03 -12.31 -8.74
N ARG A 454 24.95 -13.27 -8.79
CA ARG A 454 25.03 -14.38 -7.84
C ARG A 454 25.36 -13.90 -6.43
N ASP A 455 26.32 -13.00 -6.30
CA ASP A 455 26.71 -12.44 -4.99
C ASP A 455 25.59 -11.56 -4.44
N SER A 456 24.85 -10.83 -5.29
CA SER A 456 23.70 -10.04 -4.88
C SER A 456 22.57 -10.88 -4.27
N ILE A 457 22.36 -12.09 -4.79
CA ILE A 457 21.41 -13.05 -4.19
C ILE A 457 21.87 -13.47 -2.79
N LEU A 458 23.14 -13.84 -2.63
CA LEU A 458 23.71 -14.21 -1.32
C LEU A 458 23.66 -13.02 -0.34
N TYR A 459 23.98 -11.83 -0.83
CA TYR A 459 23.87 -10.58 -0.07
C TYR A 459 22.44 -10.36 0.43
N THR A 460 21.44 -10.48 -0.46
CA THR A 460 20.02 -10.31 -0.12
C THR A 460 19.55 -11.37 0.89
N LYS A 461 20.01 -12.63 0.75
CA LYS A 461 19.73 -13.72 1.69
C LYS A 461 20.35 -13.51 3.07
N SER A 462 21.40 -12.70 3.18
CA SER A 462 22.03 -12.38 4.47
C SER A 462 21.17 -11.50 5.40
N PHE A 463 20.14 -10.84 4.88
CA PHE A 463 19.25 -10.01 5.68
C PHE A 463 18.15 -10.85 6.33
N LEU A 464 17.97 -10.63 7.64
CA LEU A 464 16.84 -11.19 8.37
C LEU A 464 15.53 -10.55 7.88
N ARG A 465 14.46 -11.33 7.90
CA ARG A 465 13.10 -10.96 7.55
C ARG A 465 12.29 -10.75 8.82
N CYS A 466 11.21 -9.98 8.70
CA CYS A 466 10.25 -9.79 9.79
C CYS A 466 8.83 -9.65 9.26
N GLY A 467 7.87 -9.99 10.08
CA GLY A 467 6.45 -9.69 9.90
C GLY A 467 5.90 -9.15 11.20
N PHE A 468 5.14 -8.06 11.13
CA PHE A 468 4.47 -7.43 12.25
C PHE A 468 3.05 -7.03 11.88
N MET A 469 2.09 -7.38 12.74
CA MET A 469 0.71 -6.93 12.62
C MET A 469 0.15 -6.59 13.99
N SER A 470 -0.60 -5.48 14.09
CA SER A 470 -1.34 -5.06 15.28
C SER A 470 -2.80 -4.83 14.94
N MET A 471 -3.70 -5.32 15.78
CA MET A 471 -5.15 -5.33 15.56
C MET A 471 -5.89 -5.03 16.86
N ASP A 472 -7.00 -4.33 16.76
CA ASP A 472 -7.98 -4.20 17.84
C ASP A 472 -8.70 -5.56 18.03
N PRO A 473 -8.63 -6.18 19.20
CA PRO A 473 -9.18 -7.51 19.43
C PRO A 473 -10.71 -7.56 19.39
N THR A 474 -11.40 -6.43 19.64
CA THR A 474 -12.86 -6.35 19.66
C THR A 474 -13.43 -6.13 18.27
N THR A 475 -12.86 -5.20 17.50
CA THR A 475 -13.39 -4.86 16.17
C THR A 475 -12.74 -5.65 15.04
N GLY A 476 -11.58 -6.24 15.26
CA GLY A 476 -10.77 -6.83 14.20
C GLY A 476 -10.04 -5.79 13.33
N PHE A 477 -10.12 -4.50 13.65
CA PHE A 477 -9.52 -3.44 12.87
C PHE A 477 -7.99 -3.52 12.92
N VAL A 478 -7.37 -3.72 11.77
CA VAL A 478 -5.91 -3.77 11.65
C VAL A 478 -5.36 -2.35 11.74
N LYS A 479 -4.57 -2.08 12.77
CA LYS A 479 -4.02 -0.76 13.08
C LYS A 479 -2.65 -0.51 12.47
N ALA A 480 -1.85 -1.56 12.32
CA ALA A 480 -0.51 -1.50 11.73
C ALA A 480 -0.14 -2.84 11.07
N TYR A 481 0.63 -2.76 9.98
CA TYR A 481 0.98 -3.92 9.15
C TYR A 481 2.35 -3.71 8.48
N VAL A 482 3.35 -4.51 8.84
CA VAL A 482 4.70 -4.44 8.27
C VAL A 482 5.14 -5.83 7.83
N GLY A 483 5.15 -6.09 6.52
CA GLY A 483 5.44 -7.41 5.94
C GLY A 483 6.92 -7.73 5.73
N GLY A 484 7.81 -6.78 5.97
CA GLY A 484 9.26 -6.97 5.81
C GLY A 484 10.05 -5.70 6.10
N PRO A 485 11.39 -5.74 5.96
CA PRO A 485 12.24 -4.61 6.31
C PRO A 485 12.16 -3.42 5.35
N ASP A 486 11.97 -3.63 4.06
CA ASP A 486 11.80 -2.58 3.03
C ASP A 486 11.16 -3.18 1.78
N PHE A 487 9.98 -2.72 1.41
CA PHE A 487 9.19 -3.25 0.29
C PHE A 487 9.87 -3.09 -1.08
N ARG A 488 10.74 -2.10 -1.25
CA ARG A 488 11.46 -1.88 -2.51
C ARG A 488 12.39 -3.04 -2.87
N PHE A 489 12.94 -3.71 -1.84
CA PHE A 489 13.92 -4.79 -1.98
C PHE A 489 13.37 -6.16 -1.57
N PHE A 490 12.40 -6.22 -0.65
CA PHE A 490 11.86 -7.43 -0.04
C PHE A 490 10.35 -7.46 -0.16
N GLN A 491 9.84 -7.80 -1.34
CA GLN A 491 8.40 -7.71 -1.64
C GLN A 491 7.58 -8.89 -1.09
N TYR A 492 8.25 -9.98 -0.66
CA TYR A 492 7.55 -11.13 -0.08
C TYR A 492 7.02 -10.78 1.31
N ASP A 493 5.70 -10.81 1.44
CA ASP A 493 4.99 -10.42 2.65
C ASP A 493 5.04 -11.53 3.70
N MET A 494 5.66 -11.26 4.85
CA MET A 494 5.77 -12.18 5.96
C MET A 494 4.56 -12.15 6.92
N VAL A 495 3.60 -11.26 6.72
CA VAL A 495 2.39 -11.20 7.57
C VAL A 495 1.29 -12.13 7.06
N SER A 496 0.94 -12.04 5.78
CA SER A 496 -0.16 -12.83 5.20
C SER A 496 0.33 -14.01 4.36
N THR A 497 1.39 -13.82 3.57
CA THR A 497 1.89 -14.85 2.65
C THR A 497 2.91 -15.78 3.30
N GLY A 498 3.81 -15.24 4.12
CA GLY A 498 4.84 -16.00 4.79
C GLY A 498 4.28 -16.89 5.90
N ARG A 499 4.50 -18.21 5.77
CA ARG A 499 4.15 -19.20 6.79
C ARG A 499 5.41 -19.77 7.41
N ARG A 500 5.47 -19.76 8.75
CA ARG A 500 6.65 -20.17 9.50
C ARG A 500 6.25 -21.00 10.71
N GLN A 501 7.15 -21.87 11.16
CA GLN A 501 6.91 -22.68 12.34
C GLN A 501 6.70 -21.81 13.57
N ILE A 502 5.58 -22.03 14.28
CA ILE A 502 5.15 -21.18 15.39
C ILE A 502 5.82 -21.53 16.74
N GLY A 503 6.42 -22.73 16.85
CA GLY A 503 7.07 -23.13 18.07
C GLY A 503 6.18 -23.01 19.30
N SER A 504 6.75 -22.54 20.40
CA SER A 504 6.02 -22.44 21.68
C SER A 504 4.85 -21.46 21.71
N THR A 505 4.57 -20.71 20.64
CA THR A 505 3.34 -19.89 20.58
C THR A 505 2.08 -20.71 20.38
N ILE A 506 2.19 -22.02 20.10
CA ILE A 506 1.07 -22.97 20.08
C ILE A 506 0.56 -23.29 21.50
N LYS A 507 1.41 -23.21 22.51
CA LYS A 507 1.09 -23.69 23.88
C LYS A 507 -0.16 -23.06 24.49
N PRO A 508 -0.47 -21.77 24.33
CA PRO A 508 -1.72 -21.22 24.81
C PRO A 508 -2.94 -21.98 24.33
N PHE A 509 -2.99 -22.44 23.09
CA PHE A 509 -4.13 -23.24 22.57
C PHE A 509 -4.24 -24.60 23.25
N LEU A 510 -3.12 -25.29 23.45
CA LEU A 510 -3.07 -26.55 24.21
C LEU A 510 -3.54 -26.34 25.66
N TYR A 511 -3.03 -25.30 26.33
CA TYR A 511 -3.39 -25.05 27.72
C TYR A 511 -4.85 -24.57 27.84
N THR A 512 -5.38 -23.81 26.87
CA THR A 512 -6.81 -23.48 26.82
C THR A 512 -7.65 -24.75 26.71
N TYR A 513 -7.27 -25.66 25.82
CA TYR A 513 -7.97 -26.96 25.69
C TYR A 513 -7.96 -27.72 27.03
N ALA A 514 -6.82 -27.74 27.73
CA ALA A 514 -6.73 -28.36 29.07
C ALA A 514 -7.64 -27.64 30.09
N MET A 515 -7.66 -26.30 30.09
CA MET A 515 -8.47 -25.51 31.04
C MET A 515 -9.97 -25.61 30.78
N GLU A 516 -10.38 -25.94 29.59
CA GLU A 516 -11.77 -26.21 29.18
C GLU A 516 -12.16 -27.69 29.47
N SER A 517 -11.17 -28.55 29.64
CA SER A 517 -11.33 -29.91 30.17
C SER A 517 -11.32 -29.86 31.70
N ASP A 518 -10.81 -30.85 32.35
CA ASP A 518 -10.83 -30.94 33.81
C ASP A 518 -9.59 -30.35 34.50
N PHE A 519 -8.70 -29.68 33.73
CA PHE A 519 -7.49 -29.11 34.32
C PHE A 519 -7.67 -27.67 34.81
N THR A 520 -6.88 -27.33 35.86
CA THR A 520 -6.80 -25.99 36.40
C THR A 520 -5.34 -25.44 36.34
N PRO A 521 -5.14 -24.14 36.45
CA PRO A 521 -3.79 -23.56 36.52
C PRO A 521 -2.91 -24.13 37.66
N CYS A 522 -3.53 -24.70 38.69
CA CYS A 522 -2.86 -25.19 39.91
C CYS A 522 -2.51 -26.70 39.89
N ASP A 523 -3.00 -27.42 38.87
CA ASP A 523 -2.69 -28.84 38.71
C ASP A 523 -1.22 -29.06 38.44
N GLN A 524 -0.66 -30.09 39.07
CA GLN A 524 0.77 -30.32 39.06
C GLN A 524 1.17 -31.54 38.21
N LEU A 525 2.25 -31.40 37.45
CA LEU A 525 2.88 -32.48 36.69
C LEU A 525 4.37 -32.54 37.01
N LEU A 526 4.94 -33.76 36.96
CA LEU A 526 6.37 -33.98 37.22
C LEU A 526 7.23 -33.38 36.11
N ASN A 527 8.12 -32.46 36.46
CA ASN A 527 9.06 -31.79 35.52
C ASN A 527 10.28 -32.68 35.28
N SER A 528 10.07 -33.78 34.53
CA SER A 528 11.12 -34.69 34.09
C SER A 528 10.93 -34.97 32.60
N GLN A 529 12.02 -35.30 31.87
CA GLN A 529 11.96 -35.58 30.46
C GLN A 529 11.10 -36.82 30.17
N PRO A 530 9.97 -36.68 29.43
CA PRO A 530 9.20 -37.85 29.02
C PRO A 530 9.78 -38.44 27.71
N THR A 531 9.50 -39.72 27.48
CA THR A 531 9.71 -40.38 26.20
C THR A 531 8.38 -40.95 25.74
N PHE A 532 8.02 -40.65 24.50
CA PHE A 532 6.84 -41.17 23.83
C PHE A 532 7.27 -42.00 22.61
N TYR A 533 6.44 -42.92 22.18
CA TYR A 533 6.69 -43.74 21.01
C TYR A 533 5.65 -43.44 19.93
N ASP A 534 6.12 -43.32 18.68
CA ASP A 534 5.21 -43.23 17.53
C ASP A 534 4.61 -44.61 17.18
N GLU A 535 3.69 -44.62 16.21
CA GLU A 535 3.04 -45.84 15.75
C GLU A 535 4.02 -46.90 15.22
N SER A 536 5.20 -46.50 14.78
CA SER A 536 6.28 -47.37 14.35
C SER A 536 7.23 -47.79 15.49
N GLY A 537 6.96 -47.42 16.72
CA GLY A 537 7.78 -47.72 17.87
C GLY A 537 9.04 -46.85 18.04
N ARG A 538 9.21 -45.78 17.26
CA ARG A 538 10.37 -44.90 17.36
C ARG A 538 10.20 -43.95 18.58
N PRO A 539 11.24 -43.85 19.44
CA PRO A 539 11.18 -42.97 20.59
C PRO A 539 11.29 -41.49 20.20
N TRP A 540 10.46 -40.66 20.84
CA TRP A 540 10.55 -39.23 20.78
C TRP A 540 10.60 -38.65 22.21
N SER A 541 11.66 -37.87 22.49
CA SER A 541 11.86 -37.20 23.78
C SER A 541 12.08 -35.71 23.55
N PRO A 542 11.16 -34.84 23.98
CA PRO A 542 11.30 -33.39 23.81
C PRO A 542 12.50 -32.86 24.59
N ARG A 543 13.22 -31.90 24.04
CA ARG A 543 14.27 -31.17 24.74
C ARG A 543 13.64 -29.96 25.44
N ASN A 544 14.16 -29.58 26.58
CA ASN A 544 13.77 -28.39 27.32
C ASN A 544 14.93 -27.37 27.31
N SER A 545 14.61 -26.06 27.14
CA SER A 545 15.64 -25.03 27.17
C SER A 545 16.08 -24.63 28.57
N GLY A 546 15.18 -24.72 29.56
CA GLY A 546 15.48 -24.41 30.97
C GLY A 546 15.86 -25.62 31.79
N LYS A 547 16.65 -25.40 32.83
CA LYS A 547 17.05 -26.41 33.82
C LYS A 547 16.39 -26.22 35.21
N ALA A 548 15.50 -25.23 35.35
CA ALA A 548 14.87 -24.93 36.65
C ALA A 548 13.87 -26.01 37.04
N ARG A 549 13.84 -26.35 38.31
CA ARG A 549 12.89 -27.27 39.00
C ARG A 549 12.80 -28.67 38.36
N ILE A 550 13.93 -29.19 37.82
CA ILE A 550 13.97 -30.54 37.24
C ILE A 550 13.77 -31.56 38.39
N GLY A 551 12.87 -32.53 38.20
CA GLY A 551 12.52 -33.56 39.18
C GLY A 551 11.46 -33.14 40.19
N GLU A 552 10.95 -31.91 40.13
CA GLU A 552 9.91 -31.41 41.02
C GLU A 552 8.52 -31.52 40.37
N MET A 553 7.49 -31.60 41.20
CA MET A 553 6.11 -31.33 40.81
C MET A 553 5.95 -29.82 40.58
N VAL A 554 5.44 -29.42 39.42
CA VAL A 554 5.22 -28.02 39.02
C VAL A 554 3.80 -27.82 38.52
N ASP A 555 3.20 -26.68 38.85
CA ASP A 555 1.86 -26.36 38.41
C ASP A 555 1.84 -25.93 36.91
N LEU A 556 0.68 -26.03 36.30
CA LEU A 556 0.51 -25.68 34.88
C LEU A 556 0.74 -24.19 34.64
N ARG A 557 0.48 -23.33 35.63
CA ARG A 557 0.78 -21.87 35.56
C ARG A 557 2.27 -21.65 35.40
N TRP A 558 3.10 -22.25 36.28
CA TRP A 558 4.55 -22.16 36.16
C TRP A 558 5.07 -22.72 34.83
N ALA A 559 4.51 -23.84 34.39
CA ALA A 559 4.95 -24.54 33.20
C ALA A 559 4.77 -23.71 31.96
N LEU A 560 3.60 -23.07 31.74
CA LEU A 560 3.34 -22.19 30.62
C LEU A 560 4.12 -20.89 30.74
N THR A 561 4.20 -20.27 31.91
CA THR A 561 4.96 -19.06 32.21
C THR A 561 6.42 -19.20 31.80
N ASN A 562 7.04 -20.36 32.08
CA ASN A 562 8.43 -20.67 31.72
C ASN A 562 8.56 -21.43 30.40
N SER A 563 7.46 -21.60 29.66
CA SER A 563 7.43 -22.28 28.36
C SER A 563 8.02 -23.71 28.41
N ASN A 564 7.78 -24.47 29.47
CA ASN A 564 8.33 -25.79 29.66
C ASN A 564 7.80 -26.79 28.62
N ASN A 565 8.70 -27.50 27.92
CA ASN A 565 8.36 -28.44 26.85
C ASN A 565 7.91 -29.80 27.40
N TRP A 566 8.51 -30.24 28.51
CA TRP A 566 8.22 -31.54 29.12
C TRP A 566 6.80 -31.60 29.67
N ILE A 567 6.38 -30.56 30.41
CA ILE A 567 5.03 -30.46 30.93
C ILE A 567 4.01 -30.35 29.79
N SER A 568 4.30 -29.53 28.75
CA SER A 568 3.42 -29.41 27.59
C SER A 568 3.22 -30.75 26.87
N ALA A 569 4.30 -31.55 26.71
CA ALA A 569 4.21 -32.87 26.12
C ALA A 569 3.43 -33.87 26.97
N ARG A 570 3.65 -33.83 28.32
CA ARG A 570 2.87 -34.66 29.26
C ARG A 570 1.39 -34.29 29.29
N LEU A 571 1.09 -33.00 29.23
CA LEU A 571 -0.27 -32.48 29.14
C LEU A 571 -0.96 -32.95 27.84
N MET A 572 -0.25 -32.82 26.69
CA MET A 572 -0.79 -33.28 25.43
C MET A 572 -1.01 -34.78 25.36
N ALA A 573 -0.20 -35.58 26.06
CA ALA A 573 -0.38 -37.02 26.14
C ALA A 573 -1.63 -37.47 26.96
N GLN A 574 -2.18 -36.57 27.78
CA GLN A 574 -3.43 -36.79 28.52
C GLN A 574 -4.64 -36.23 27.77
N LEU A 575 -4.45 -35.55 26.66
CA LEU A 575 -5.45 -34.91 25.83
C LEU A 575 -5.49 -35.56 24.43
N ASN A 576 -6.54 -35.31 23.67
CA ASN A 576 -6.65 -35.82 22.30
C ASN A 576 -6.01 -34.84 21.28
N PRO A 577 -4.93 -35.23 20.58
CA PRO A 577 -4.30 -34.38 19.57
C PRO A 577 -5.24 -33.95 18.44
N ALA A 578 -6.16 -34.80 18.02
CA ALA A 578 -7.14 -34.45 16.97
C ALA A 578 -8.11 -33.36 17.39
N GLU A 579 -8.48 -33.32 18.68
CA GLU A 579 -9.33 -32.25 19.20
C GLU A 579 -8.57 -30.92 19.28
N LEU A 580 -7.26 -30.93 19.60
CA LEU A 580 -6.45 -29.73 19.51
C LEU A 580 -6.40 -29.18 18.07
N VAL A 581 -6.23 -30.07 17.07
CA VAL A 581 -6.27 -29.68 15.64
C VAL A 581 -7.58 -28.99 15.29
N LYS A 582 -8.70 -29.59 15.69
CA LYS A 582 -10.04 -29.03 15.43
C LYS A 582 -10.21 -27.65 16.07
N ARG A 583 -9.74 -27.49 17.32
CA ARG A 583 -9.74 -26.20 18.04
C ARG A 583 -8.84 -25.18 17.34
N MET A 584 -7.66 -25.55 16.88
CA MET A 584 -6.79 -24.64 16.13
C MET A 584 -7.43 -24.15 14.83
N HIS A 585 -8.22 -25.00 14.16
CA HIS A 585 -9.01 -24.57 13.01
C HIS A 585 -10.13 -23.57 13.40
N SER A 586 -10.79 -23.75 14.54
CA SER A 586 -11.79 -22.77 15.01
C SER A 586 -11.16 -21.41 15.33
N TYR A 587 -9.90 -21.38 15.80
CA TYR A 587 -9.13 -20.13 15.97
C TYR A 587 -8.73 -19.46 14.63
N GLY A 588 -9.04 -20.06 13.47
CA GLY A 588 -8.78 -19.49 12.15
C GLY A 588 -7.46 -19.94 11.52
N ILE A 589 -6.80 -20.96 12.06
CA ILE A 589 -5.60 -21.55 11.44
C ILE A 589 -6.05 -22.55 10.38
N THR A 590 -5.66 -22.31 9.12
CA THR A 590 -6.19 -23.05 7.97
C THR A 590 -5.31 -24.22 7.51
N ASN A 591 -4.05 -24.26 7.93
CA ASN A 591 -3.10 -25.31 7.55
C ASN A 591 -3.52 -26.71 8.03
N GLN A 592 -3.17 -27.72 7.25
CA GLN A 592 -3.22 -29.12 7.73
C GLN A 592 -2.26 -29.30 8.91
N LEU A 593 -2.77 -29.82 10.00
CA LEU A 593 -2.03 -30.04 11.25
C LEU A 593 -2.04 -31.53 11.53
N PRO A 594 -0.85 -32.16 11.78
CA PRO A 594 -0.79 -33.57 12.14
C PRO A 594 -1.31 -33.76 13.58
N PRO A 595 -2.24 -34.68 13.82
CA PRO A 595 -2.80 -34.94 15.15
C PRO A 595 -1.85 -35.84 15.99
N VAL A 596 -0.67 -35.33 16.32
CA VAL A 596 0.39 -36.03 17.05
C VAL A 596 0.81 -35.29 18.30
N ILE A 597 1.35 -36.02 19.30
CA ILE A 597 1.78 -35.42 20.59
C ILE A 597 2.78 -34.29 20.37
N SER A 598 3.70 -34.40 19.41
CA SER A 598 4.70 -33.38 19.12
C SER A 598 4.12 -32.05 18.62
N LEU A 599 2.82 -32.02 18.23
CA LEU A 599 2.14 -30.79 17.85
C LEU A 599 2.17 -29.75 18.97
N CYS A 600 2.20 -30.17 20.24
CA CYS A 600 2.32 -29.28 21.41
C CYS A 600 3.54 -28.35 21.42
N LEU A 601 4.53 -28.62 20.57
CA LEU A 601 5.74 -27.79 20.42
C LEU A 601 5.74 -26.93 19.16
N GLY A 602 4.66 -26.92 18.37
CA GLY A 602 4.43 -26.04 17.24
C GLY A 602 5.30 -26.29 16.01
N PRO A 603 5.46 -27.54 15.52
CA PRO A 603 6.16 -27.81 14.27
C PRO A 603 5.37 -27.38 13.02
N CYS A 604 4.17 -26.84 13.20
CA CYS A 604 3.27 -26.38 12.14
C CYS A 604 3.64 -24.96 11.67
N GLU A 605 3.43 -24.69 10.40
CA GLU A 605 3.69 -23.41 9.76
C GLU A 605 2.41 -22.58 9.65
N VAL A 606 2.44 -21.36 10.19
CA VAL A 606 1.29 -20.44 10.27
C VAL A 606 1.76 -19.02 9.95
N SER A 607 0.88 -18.18 9.41
CA SER A 607 1.19 -16.78 9.12
C SER A 607 1.03 -15.88 10.37
N VAL A 608 1.67 -14.72 10.36
CA VAL A 608 1.50 -13.73 11.44
C VAL A 608 0.03 -13.28 11.54
N LYS A 609 -0.64 -13.10 10.41
CA LYS A 609 -2.08 -12.74 10.35
C LYS A 609 -2.94 -13.78 11.06
N GLU A 610 -2.77 -15.06 10.76
CA GLU A 610 -3.53 -16.13 11.42
C GLU A 610 -3.25 -16.18 12.93
N MET A 611 -1.99 -15.98 13.35
CA MET A 611 -1.64 -15.96 14.76
C MET A 611 -2.23 -14.76 15.50
N VAL A 612 -2.23 -13.56 14.91
CA VAL A 612 -2.89 -12.37 15.49
C VAL A 612 -4.39 -12.58 15.59
N THR A 613 -5.00 -13.14 14.55
CA THR A 613 -6.42 -13.52 14.54
C THR A 613 -6.75 -14.50 15.66
N ALA A 614 -5.97 -15.55 15.80
CA ALA A 614 -6.17 -16.56 16.85
C ALA A 614 -5.99 -15.99 18.27
N TYR A 615 -4.97 -15.14 18.46
CA TYR A 615 -4.68 -14.53 19.78
C TYR A 615 -5.67 -13.43 20.16
N SER A 616 -6.48 -12.90 19.23
CA SER A 616 -7.53 -11.93 19.58
C SER A 616 -8.51 -12.51 20.60
N ALA A 617 -8.75 -13.81 20.58
CA ALA A 617 -9.61 -14.48 21.54
C ALA A 617 -9.13 -14.37 23.00
N PHE A 618 -7.81 -14.33 23.23
CA PHE A 618 -7.24 -14.13 24.57
C PHE A 618 -7.38 -12.70 25.09
N ALA A 619 -7.57 -11.73 24.20
CA ALA A 619 -7.77 -10.33 24.56
C ALA A 619 -9.26 -9.94 24.57
N ASN A 620 -10.14 -10.73 24.00
CA ASN A 620 -11.55 -10.40 23.77
C ASN A 620 -12.50 -11.50 24.32
N TYR A 621 -12.38 -11.80 25.58
CA TYR A 621 -13.32 -12.68 26.32
C TYR A 621 -13.65 -14.02 25.63
N GLY A 622 -12.67 -14.61 24.93
CA GLY A 622 -12.85 -15.85 24.20
C GLY A 622 -13.41 -15.71 22.79
N MET A 623 -13.71 -14.48 22.38
CA MET A 623 -14.22 -14.14 21.04
C MET A 623 -13.05 -13.89 20.09
N ARG A 624 -12.88 -14.71 19.07
CA ARG A 624 -11.96 -14.48 17.95
C ARG A 624 -12.53 -13.46 16.98
N SER A 625 -11.79 -12.41 16.66
CA SER A 625 -12.17 -11.39 15.68
C SER A 625 -11.44 -11.60 14.35
N ASN A 626 -12.18 -11.59 13.24
CA ASN A 626 -11.54 -11.62 11.91
C ASN A 626 -10.88 -10.28 11.60
N PRO A 627 -9.71 -10.27 10.94
CA PRO A 627 -9.07 -9.02 10.53
C PRO A 627 -9.93 -8.25 9.54
N VAL A 628 -10.19 -6.99 9.82
CA VAL A 628 -10.88 -6.05 8.94
C VAL A 628 -9.85 -5.05 8.42
N PHE A 629 -9.66 -5.01 7.11
CA PHE A 629 -8.69 -4.13 6.44
C PHE A 629 -9.31 -2.82 5.95
N VAL A 630 -10.57 -2.85 5.56
CA VAL A 630 -11.32 -1.75 4.95
C VAL A 630 -12.61 -1.55 5.71
N THR A 631 -12.98 -0.29 5.96
CA THR A 631 -14.28 0.07 6.54
C THR A 631 -15.30 0.43 5.48
N ALA A 632 -14.86 1.13 4.40
CA ALA A 632 -15.75 1.51 3.31
C ALA A 632 -14.98 1.65 1.98
N ILE A 633 -15.67 1.38 0.88
CA ILE A 633 -15.24 1.70 -0.48
C ILE A 633 -16.30 2.62 -1.09
N CYS A 634 -15.85 3.79 -1.57
CA CYS A 634 -16.70 4.78 -2.21
C CYS A 634 -16.28 4.97 -3.67
N ASP A 635 -17.21 5.47 -4.49
CA ASP A 635 -16.91 5.93 -5.85
C ASP A 635 -16.14 7.28 -5.84
N SER A 636 -15.80 7.80 -7.02
CA SER A 636 -15.12 9.08 -7.18
C SER A 636 -15.92 10.27 -6.64
N ASN A 637 -17.24 10.15 -6.57
CA ASN A 637 -18.16 11.19 -6.07
C ASN A 637 -18.34 11.14 -4.54
N GLY A 638 -17.82 10.07 -3.89
CA GLY A 638 -17.97 9.86 -2.46
C GLY A 638 -19.20 9.03 -2.07
N ASN A 639 -19.95 8.47 -3.02
CA ASN A 639 -21.06 7.58 -2.71
C ASN A 639 -20.50 6.23 -2.22
N ILE A 640 -21.05 5.72 -1.14
CA ILE A 640 -20.63 4.44 -0.55
C ILE A 640 -21.12 3.30 -1.44
N ILE A 641 -20.18 2.45 -1.88
CA ILE A 641 -20.45 1.22 -2.65
C ILE A 641 -20.56 0.02 -1.71
N SER A 642 -19.65 -0.09 -0.74
CA SER A 642 -19.59 -1.20 0.21
C SER A 642 -19.07 -0.73 1.56
N GLU A 643 -19.62 -1.32 2.63
CA GLU A 643 -19.16 -1.16 4.02
C GLU A 643 -18.78 -2.51 4.62
N PHE A 644 -17.79 -2.51 5.50
CA PHE A 644 -17.28 -3.71 6.16
C PHE A 644 -17.19 -3.48 7.66
N GLY A 645 -17.56 -4.49 8.42
CA GLY A 645 -17.61 -4.40 9.87
C GLY A 645 -17.02 -5.63 10.57
N PRO A 646 -17.01 -5.59 11.91
CA PRO A 646 -16.51 -6.68 12.75
C PRO A 646 -17.24 -8.00 12.53
N VAL A 647 -16.47 -9.10 12.47
CA VAL A 647 -16.98 -10.46 12.49
C VAL A 647 -16.27 -11.22 13.61
N GLN A 648 -17.04 -11.70 14.58
CA GLN A 648 -16.54 -12.39 15.77
C GLN A 648 -17.11 -13.80 15.85
N THR A 649 -16.33 -14.70 16.46
CA THR A 649 -16.71 -16.09 16.72
C THR A 649 -16.22 -16.50 18.09
N GLU A 650 -17.08 -17.05 18.94
CA GLU A 650 -16.68 -17.64 20.21
C GLU A 650 -15.83 -18.89 19.96
N VAL A 651 -14.66 -18.94 20.54
CA VAL A 651 -13.70 -20.06 20.41
C VAL A 651 -13.11 -20.53 21.74
N ILE A 652 -13.32 -19.78 22.81
CA ILE A 652 -12.96 -20.15 24.19
C ILE A 652 -14.19 -19.96 25.07
N THR A 653 -14.48 -20.97 25.86
CA THR A 653 -15.54 -20.87 26.88
C THR A 653 -15.12 -19.94 28.02
N GLU A 654 -16.07 -19.33 28.70
CA GLU A 654 -15.80 -18.41 29.81
C GLU A 654 -14.89 -19.05 30.87
N LYS A 655 -15.14 -20.29 31.25
CA LYS A 655 -14.31 -21.09 32.18
C LYS A 655 -12.84 -21.17 31.71
N GLY A 656 -12.63 -21.52 30.44
CA GLY A 656 -11.30 -21.60 29.83
C GLY A 656 -10.62 -20.26 29.75
N TYR A 657 -11.38 -19.20 29.41
CA TYR A 657 -10.88 -17.86 29.24
C TYR A 657 -10.16 -17.29 30.46
N TYR A 658 -10.81 -17.19 31.62
CA TYR A 658 -10.19 -16.58 32.80
C TYR A 658 -8.99 -17.40 33.32
N ARG A 659 -9.04 -18.71 33.18
CA ARG A 659 -7.95 -19.59 33.56
C ARG A 659 -6.70 -19.34 32.70
N ILE A 660 -6.88 -19.35 31.34
CA ILE A 660 -5.74 -19.14 30.43
C ILE A 660 -5.24 -17.70 30.48
N LEU A 661 -6.13 -16.69 30.58
CA LEU A 661 -5.76 -15.29 30.69
C LEU A 661 -4.83 -15.07 31.90
N SER A 662 -5.18 -15.63 33.07
CA SER A 662 -4.35 -15.50 34.29
C SER A 662 -2.92 -16.00 34.07
N ILE A 663 -2.73 -17.08 33.32
CA ILE A 663 -1.42 -17.63 33.01
C ILE A 663 -0.68 -16.76 32.00
N LEU A 664 -1.35 -16.29 30.95
CA LEU A 664 -0.72 -15.47 29.91
C LEU A 664 -0.29 -14.09 30.43
N LEU A 665 -1.02 -13.49 31.37
CA LEU A 665 -0.57 -12.29 32.09
C LEU A 665 0.74 -12.58 32.83
N ASN A 666 0.81 -13.71 33.56
CA ASN A 666 2.01 -14.11 34.33
C ASN A 666 3.23 -14.35 33.40
N VAL A 667 3.06 -14.75 32.14
CA VAL A 667 4.16 -14.88 31.17
C VAL A 667 4.90 -13.55 30.98
N VAL A 668 4.17 -12.42 30.97
CA VAL A 668 4.77 -11.10 30.88
C VAL A 668 5.26 -10.56 32.20
N ASP A 669 4.55 -10.84 33.30
CA ASP A 669 4.92 -10.29 34.60
C ASP A 669 6.17 -10.98 35.20
N SER A 670 6.29 -12.29 35.08
CA SER A 670 7.37 -13.06 35.73
C SER A 670 8.04 -14.09 34.81
N GLY A 671 7.51 -14.32 33.61
CA GLY A 671 7.96 -15.37 32.70
C GLY A 671 8.84 -14.87 31.55
N THR A 672 8.75 -15.56 30.43
CA THR A 672 9.61 -15.34 29.24
C THR A 672 9.40 -13.98 28.57
N GLY A 673 8.28 -13.27 28.83
CA GLY A 673 7.97 -11.92 28.38
C GLY A 673 8.40 -10.79 29.31
N ASN A 674 8.97 -11.08 30.47
CA ASN A 674 9.26 -10.13 31.56
C ASN A 674 10.20 -8.97 31.14
N ARG A 675 10.92 -9.10 30.02
CA ARG A 675 11.74 -8.02 29.48
C ARG A 675 10.94 -6.74 29.20
N LEU A 676 9.63 -6.83 28.90
CA LEU A 676 8.75 -5.68 28.70
C LEU A 676 8.56 -4.83 29.97
N ARG A 677 8.70 -5.43 31.16
CA ARG A 677 8.60 -4.75 32.46
C ARG A 677 9.86 -3.98 32.83
N ARG A 678 10.96 -4.19 32.13
CA ARG A 678 12.29 -3.63 32.43
C ARG A 678 12.71 -2.61 31.39
N ALA A 679 13.76 -1.84 31.71
CA ALA A 679 14.39 -0.94 30.72
C ALA A 679 14.80 -1.70 29.44
N PRO A 680 14.66 -1.10 28.28
CA PRO A 680 14.23 0.29 28.02
C PRO A 680 12.71 0.51 27.97
N TYR A 681 11.88 -0.56 28.03
CA TYR A 681 10.44 -0.44 27.78
C TYR A 681 9.67 0.09 28.98
N ASN A 682 9.92 -0.48 30.19
CA ASN A 682 9.27 -0.11 31.46
C ASN A 682 7.73 -0.02 31.35
N ILE A 683 7.10 -0.94 30.61
CA ILE A 683 5.65 -0.93 30.39
C ILE A 683 4.94 -1.45 31.64
N THR A 684 3.99 -0.69 32.14
CA THR A 684 3.20 -1.03 33.34
C THR A 684 1.81 -1.57 33.01
N ALA A 685 1.33 -1.41 31.76
CA ALA A 685 0.03 -1.88 31.32
C ALA A 685 -0.16 -3.37 31.61
N GLN A 686 -1.36 -3.78 31.99
CA GLN A 686 -1.70 -5.19 32.08
C GLN A 686 -1.68 -5.81 30.69
N MET A 687 -0.86 -6.83 30.50
CA MET A 687 -0.69 -7.48 29.19
C MET A 687 -0.35 -8.95 29.34
N GLY A 688 -0.90 -9.73 28.42
CA GLY A 688 -0.55 -11.12 28.24
C GLY A 688 0.34 -11.32 27.02
N GLY A 689 0.97 -12.49 26.94
CA GLY A 689 1.76 -12.81 25.75
C GLY A 689 2.43 -14.16 25.79
N LYS A 690 3.09 -14.49 24.69
CA LYS A 690 3.87 -15.73 24.55
C LYS A 690 5.04 -15.54 23.59
N THR A 691 6.22 -16.01 24.00
CA THR A 691 7.40 -16.15 23.13
C THR A 691 7.38 -17.49 22.41
N GLY A 692 7.85 -17.50 21.16
CA GLY A 692 8.10 -18.69 20.37
C GLY A 692 9.54 -18.74 19.88
N THR A 693 10.12 -19.92 19.89
CA THR A 693 11.44 -20.20 19.31
C THR A 693 11.38 -21.60 18.73
N THR A 694 11.84 -21.77 17.51
CA THR A 694 11.89 -23.08 16.87
C THR A 694 13.27 -23.71 16.97
N ASN A 695 13.40 -24.96 16.54
CA ASN A 695 14.68 -25.65 16.52
C ASN A 695 15.73 -24.85 15.76
N TYR A 696 16.97 -24.89 16.22
CA TYR A 696 18.12 -24.16 15.67
C TYR A 696 17.97 -22.63 15.69
N ASN A 697 16.97 -22.06 16.37
CA ASN A 697 16.68 -20.63 16.39
C ASN A 697 16.29 -20.06 15.01
N SER A 698 15.66 -20.87 14.16
CA SER A 698 15.29 -20.48 12.80
C SER A 698 14.18 -19.42 12.78
N ASP A 699 13.30 -19.47 13.78
CA ASP A 699 12.13 -18.60 13.89
C ASP A 699 12.01 -18.05 15.30
N GLY A 700 11.92 -16.74 15.44
CA GLY A 700 11.63 -16.03 16.66
C GLY A 700 10.25 -15.38 16.59
N TRP A 701 9.37 -15.72 17.53
CA TRP A 701 8.03 -15.19 17.63
C TRP A 701 7.79 -14.47 18.94
N PHE A 702 6.97 -13.44 18.90
CA PHE A 702 6.32 -12.88 20.07
C PHE A 702 4.88 -12.51 19.74
N MET A 703 3.96 -13.06 20.51
CA MET A 703 2.55 -12.68 20.52
C MET A 703 2.28 -11.93 21.81
N GLY A 704 1.79 -10.70 21.72
CA GLY A 704 1.48 -9.86 22.87
C GLY A 704 0.10 -9.24 22.72
N PHE A 705 -0.61 -9.10 23.85
CA PHE A 705 -1.93 -8.46 23.84
C PHE A 705 -2.18 -7.67 25.13
N THR A 706 -3.00 -6.65 24.98
CA THR A 706 -3.57 -5.81 26.05
C THR A 706 -5.09 -5.83 25.89
N PRO A 707 -5.87 -5.19 26.78
CA PRO A 707 -7.32 -5.09 26.56
C PRO A 707 -7.73 -4.41 25.25
N ASP A 708 -6.84 -3.60 24.64
CA ASP A 708 -7.15 -2.79 23.44
C ASP A 708 -6.43 -3.24 22.17
N LEU A 709 -5.36 -4.00 22.29
CA LEU A 709 -4.53 -4.36 21.14
C LEU A 709 -4.01 -5.79 21.26
N VAL A 710 -4.03 -6.52 20.15
CA VAL A 710 -3.30 -7.77 19.95
C VAL A 710 -2.28 -7.58 18.84
N SER A 711 -1.04 -7.98 19.08
CA SER A 711 0.03 -7.82 18.09
C SER A 711 0.90 -9.07 18.01
N GLY A 712 1.29 -9.41 16.78
CA GLY A 712 2.16 -10.54 16.49
C GLY A 712 3.43 -10.09 15.76
N VAL A 713 4.55 -10.66 16.14
CA VAL A 713 5.85 -10.42 15.53
C VAL A 713 6.52 -11.74 15.22
N TRP A 714 7.00 -11.87 14.00
CA TRP A 714 7.92 -12.92 13.60
C TRP A 714 9.22 -12.31 13.07
N VAL A 715 10.36 -12.94 13.37
CA VAL A 715 11.68 -12.61 12.82
C VAL A 715 12.43 -13.90 12.52
N GLY A 716 13.10 -13.97 11.37
CA GLY A 716 13.92 -15.12 10.98
C GLY A 716 14.68 -14.88 9.67
N GLY A 717 15.43 -15.85 9.22
CA GLY A 717 16.04 -15.83 7.88
C GLY A 717 15.03 -16.14 6.78
N GLU A 718 15.37 -15.82 5.53
CA GLU A 718 14.55 -16.20 4.37
C GLU A 718 14.36 -17.72 4.30
N GLU A 719 15.41 -18.47 4.59
CA GLU A 719 15.40 -19.92 4.72
C GLU A 719 15.69 -20.33 6.18
N ARG A 720 15.15 -21.48 6.61
CA ARG A 720 15.35 -21.99 7.96
C ARG A 720 16.81 -22.22 8.34
N TYR A 721 17.70 -22.36 7.37
CA TYR A 721 19.13 -22.56 7.57
C TYR A 721 19.93 -21.27 7.78
N ILE A 722 19.25 -20.11 7.70
CA ILE A 722 19.81 -18.78 7.94
C ILE A 722 19.28 -18.30 9.28
N HIS A 723 20.06 -18.51 10.35
CA HIS A 723 19.65 -18.23 11.72
C HIS A 723 20.84 -17.97 12.65
N PHE A 724 20.62 -17.46 13.83
CA PHE A 724 21.64 -17.35 14.86
C PHE A 724 22.08 -18.73 15.36
N ASN A 725 23.37 -18.90 15.64
CA ASN A 725 23.90 -20.10 16.27
C ASN A 725 23.60 -20.13 17.77
N SER A 726 23.53 -18.96 18.39
CA SER A 726 23.29 -18.75 19.82
C SER A 726 21.80 -18.64 20.15
N MET A 727 21.35 -19.36 21.17
CA MET A 727 20.00 -19.18 21.74
C MET A 727 19.82 -17.78 22.34
N ALA A 728 20.87 -17.19 22.91
CA ALA A 728 20.79 -15.85 23.52
C ALA A 728 20.31 -14.79 22.50
N GLU A 729 20.81 -14.85 21.27
CA GLU A 729 20.45 -13.93 20.19
C GLU A 729 19.23 -14.42 19.37
N GLY A 730 19.12 -15.75 19.16
CA GLY A 730 18.16 -16.35 18.26
C GLY A 730 16.81 -16.75 18.88
N GLN A 731 16.58 -16.49 20.17
CA GLN A 731 15.27 -16.75 20.77
C GLN A 731 14.26 -15.63 20.49
N GLY A 732 12.96 -15.95 20.51
CA GLY A 732 11.89 -14.99 20.26
C GLY A 732 11.91 -13.78 21.20
N ALA A 733 12.36 -13.93 22.45
CA ALA A 733 12.56 -12.85 23.40
C ALA A 733 13.65 -11.85 22.98
N SER A 734 14.59 -12.25 22.11
CA SER A 734 15.66 -11.38 21.57
C SER A 734 15.36 -10.90 20.16
N MET A 735 14.74 -11.73 19.31
CA MET A 735 14.47 -11.41 17.92
C MET A 735 13.17 -10.62 17.73
N ALA A 736 12.06 -11.07 18.33
CA ALA A 736 10.72 -10.56 18.02
C ALA A 736 10.15 -9.62 19.12
N LEU A 737 10.25 -9.99 20.39
CA LEU A 737 9.71 -9.21 21.51
C LEU A 737 10.16 -7.73 21.51
N PRO A 738 11.42 -7.38 21.17
CA PRO A 738 11.84 -5.98 21.16
C PRO A 738 11.08 -5.10 20.18
N ILE A 739 10.65 -5.63 19.02
CA ILE A 739 9.82 -4.89 18.05
C ILE A 739 8.48 -4.53 18.69
N TYR A 740 7.83 -5.51 19.33
CA TYR A 740 6.59 -5.27 20.05
C TYR A 740 6.79 -4.23 21.17
N GLY A 741 7.86 -4.37 21.98
CA GLY A 741 8.14 -3.45 23.08
C GLY A 741 8.36 -2.00 22.61
N LEU A 742 9.11 -1.79 21.53
CA LEU A 742 9.31 -0.47 20.93
C LEU A 742 8.01 0.12 20.38
N TYR A 743 7.24 -0.69 19.67
CA TYR A 743 5.95 -0.26 19.10
C TYR A 743 4.96 0.16 20.19
N ILE A 744 4.67 -0.72 21.14
CA ILE A 744 3.65 -0.46 22.16
C ILE A 744 4.05 0.69 23.10
N SER A 745 5.36 0.89 23.34
CA SER A 745 5.85 2.04 24.12
C SER A 745 5.55 3.36 23.41
N LYS A 746 5.67 3.42 22.08
CA LYS A 746 5.33 4.62 21.29
C LYS A 746 3.83 4.85 21.26
N VAL A 747 3.03 3.78 21.13
CA VAL A 747 1.56 3.86 21.14
C VAL A 747 1.08 4.46 22.46
N TYR A 748 1.60 3.99 23.61
CA TYR A 748 1.22 4.54 24.92
C TYR A 748 1.78 5.95 25.18
N ALA A 749 2.85 6.34 24.54
CA ALA A 749 3.40 7.70 24.66
C ALA A 749 2.58 8.75 23.88
N ASP A 750 1.88 8.37 22.83
CA ASP A 750 1.05 9.27 22.01
C ASP A 750 -0.37 9.41 22.58
N ARG A 751 -0.60 10.48 23.33
CA ARG A 751 -1.92 10.78 23.94
C ARG A 751 -3.06 10.94 22.93
N ARG A 752 -2.76 11.24 21.66
CA ARG A 752 -3.77 11.40 20.60
C ARG A 752 -4.42 10.07 20.22
N LEU A 753 -3.78 8.94 20.52
CA LEU A 753 -4.29 7.60 20.22
C LEU A 753 -5.29 7.08 21.26
N ASN A 754 -5.39 7.75 22.42
CA ASN A 754 -6.30 7.40 23.52
C ASN A 754 -6.08 5.98 24.12
N TYR A 755 -4.91 5.36 23.96
CA TYR A 755 -4.54 4.13 24.64
C TYR A 755 -3.97 4.44 26.02
N SER A 756 -4.44 3.72 27.05
CA SER A 756 -3.99 3.93 28.44
C SER A 756 -3.37 2.67 29.03
N GLN A 757 -2.24 2.84 29.73
CA GLN A 757 -1.63 1.75 30.49
C GLN A 757 -2.43 1.37 31.76
N SER A 758 -3.43 2.16 32.15
CA SER A 758 -4.29 1.88 33.30
C SER A 758 -5.45 0.92 33.01
N LYS A 759 -5.73 0.63 31.74
CA LYS A 759 -6.79 -0.29 31.35
C LYS A 759 -6.41 -1.73 31.71
N THR A 760 -7.33 -2.43 32.34
CA THR A 760 -7.12 -3.82 32.83
C THR A 760 -8.19 -4.74 32.31
N PHE A 761 -7.88 -6.03 32.26
CA PHE A 761 -8.88 -7.08 32.06
C PHE A 761 -9.76 -7.22 33.30
N THR A 762 -11.05 -7.38 33.10
CA THR A 762 -11.99 -7.58 34.22
C THR A 762 -12.09 -9.05 34.57
N PHE A 763 -11.91 -9.38 35.86
CA PHE A 763 -12.15 -10.71 36.37
C PHE A 763 -13.41 -10.67 37.25
N PRO A 764 -14.28 -11.69 37.24
CA PRO A 764 -15.42 -11.79 38.14
C PRO A 764 -14.95 -11.79 39.60
N ALA A 765 -15.70 -11.10 40.44
CA ALA A 765 -15.39 -11.05 41.88
C ALA A 765 -15.53 -12.44 42.52
N GLY A 766 -14.55 -12.84 43.33
CA GLY A 766 -14.56 -14.14 44.04
C GLY A 766 -14.21 -15.35 43.17
N LEU A 767 -13.76 -15.15 41.90
CA LEU A 767 -13.37 -16.22 41.00
C LEU A 767 -12.18 -17.02 41.55
N ASN A 768 -12.35 -18.30 41.83
CA ASN A 768 -11.27 -19.23 42.22
C ASN A 768 -10.83 -20.04 40.97
N LEU A 769 -9.70 -19.66 40.41
CA LEU A 769 -9.16 -20.28 39.19
C LEU A 769 -8.68 -21.73 39.39
N CYS A 770 -8.51 -22.17 40.65
CA CYS A 770 -8.01 -23.50 41.01
C CYS A 770 -9.12 -24.49 41.38
N GLU A 771 -10.36 -24.08 41.39
CA GLU A 771 -11.48 -25.01 41.58
C GLU A 771 -11.79 -25.79 40.32
N SER A 772 -12.02 -27.08 40.41
CA SER A 772 -12.35 -27.96 39.29
C SER A 772 -13.71 -27.60 38.68
N ASP A 773 -14.66 -27.15 39.51
CA ASP A 773 -15.90 -26.53 39.06
C ASP A 773 -15.88 -25.04 39.41
N LEU A 774 -15.82 -24.17 38.45
CA LEU A 774 -16.25 -22.78 38.62
C LEU A 774 -17.75 -22.86 38.89
N GLY A 775 -18.15 -22.94 40.14
CA GLY A 775 -19.57 -22.93 40.54
C GLY A 775 -20.25 -21.79 39.82
N GLY A 776 -21.34 -22.11 39.11
CA GLY A 776 -21.95 -21.24 38.12
C GLY A 776 -21.90 -19.79 38.54
N LEU A 777 -21.29 -18.96 37.73
CA LEU A 777 -21.29 -17.51 37.93
C LEU A 777 -22.75 -17.10 38.16
N PRO A 778 -23.06 -16.22 39.12
CA PRO A 778 -24.43 -15.72 39.25
C PRO A 778 -24.84 -15.14 37.91
N PRO A 779 -26.06 -15.42 37.44
CA PRO A 779 -26.56 -14.86 36.21
C PRO A 779 -26.34 -13.36 36.27
N GLU A 780 -25.81 -12.78 35.16
CA GLU A 780 -25.72 -11.33 35.04
C GLU A 780 -27.05 -10.75 35.48
N ALA A 781 -27.02 -9.81 36.42
CA ALA A 781 -28.22 -9.11 36.84
C ALA A 781 -28.80 -8.45 35.58
N ASP A 782 -29.96 -8.96 35.17
CA ASP A 782 -30.68 -8.49 34.00
C ASP A 782 -31.02 -7.00 34.21
N THR A 783 -30.23 -6.11 33.69
CA THR A 783 -30.43 -4.66 33.69
C THR A 783 -31.33 -4.19 32.54
N SER A 784 -32.14 -5.06 32.00
CA SER A 784 -33.18 -4.77 31.03
C SER A 784 -34.59 -4.77 31.62
N GLU A 785 -34.85 -3.86 32.56
CA GLU A 785 -36.18 -3.32 32.82
C GLU A 785 -36.06 -1.86 33.30
N GLU A 786 -35.73 -0.96 32.37
CA GLU A 786 -36.23 0.41 32.40
C GLU A 786 -37.12 0.58 31.16
N SER A 787 -38.39 0.42 31.38
CA SER A 787 -39.44 0.75 30.45
C SER A 787 -39.32 2.20 30.00
N VAL A 788 -39.05 2.39 28.71
CA VAL A 788 -39.26 3.68 28.07
C VAL A 788 -40.74 3.71 27.65
N GLU A 789 -41.65 4.06 28.57
CA GLU A 789 -42.95 4.61 28.26
C GLU A 789 -42.82 6.15 28.15
N GLY A 790 -43.19 6.67 26.98
CA GLY A 790 -43.63 8.06 26.82
C GLY A 790 -42.56 9.00 26.27
N VAL A 791 -42.46 9.11 24.96
CA VAL A 791 -42.43 10.40 24.23
C VAL A 791 -42.84 10.13 22.78
N PHE A 792 -44.13 10.16 22.52
CA PHE A 792 -44.71 10.58 21.27
C PHE A 792 -45.95 11.40 21.61
N ASP A 793 -45.80 12.72 21.56
CA ASP A 793 -46.80 13.68 21.12
C ASP A 793 -46.10 14.82 20.37
#